data_eb63864ee1a86051c3caac39e2a34ff3
#
_entry.id   eb63864ee1a86051c3caac39e2a34ff3
#
_cell.length_a   1.000
_cell.length_b   1.000
_cell.length_c   1.000
_cell.angle_alpha   90.00
_cell.angle_beta   90.00
_cell.angle_gamma   90.00
#
_symmetry.space_group_name_H-M   'P 1'
#
loop_
_entity.id
_entity.type
_entity.pdbx_description
1 polymer ?
#
loop_
_entity_poly.entity_id
_entity_poly.type
_entity_poly.pdbx_seq_one_letter_code
_entity_poly.pdbx_strand_id
1 'polypeptide(L)'
;MTEDTHSLNEVVVVGYGTMKRSDLTGSVSSIDEKAIKQGVNTSMEQAMQGRIAGVQVTQNSGAPGGGISVQIRGINSFNGNEPLYVIDGIPVSGNTSSNTSVLASINPSDITSIEVLKDASATAIYGSRASNGVVLVTTKRGQDGKAQVSYDGYIGWQAIPKYLDVMNLKEYADFYNARQEARGYGIREDFKDPSLLTNGTDWQKELFQTAFMQNHAINVSGGNKDMHYSLSGGFLDQDGVGIGSGFTRASFRANFDTNINKWVQVGFNTAYSNTKQTLTFSENDVINTALNQFPDVAARNPDGSYGVPEANDFNTSYSNPIFEANMKENRTNNYQLDYNVFANIKPVKGLNIRIEYGGNRGWGNSYYFVPDYSYGNIKVESQSTRTKTLSKYSSFKQYATYDFDPFKHNHFQIMLGHEAQWGNWESLSGSRKGYISDSLHSLGIGDASTATNSGDDGTPWAIESYFGRLNYNLLERYLLTATLRTDGSSSFGKNNRWGWFPSAALAWRITQEPFMKDVKWLSNWKLRLGWGLVGNQSTGSFAYGATMNNVATAWGTGYYPARFPNPDLKWESTNSWNVGMDFAFLDNRIEFIVDAYLKKTDNLLMEAALPSYVINNDWQGMSAPWVNTGSIENKGIEFTLNTVNINKGDWSWRTGATLSINRNKLTALNSDDATISGKIGTETLTLSKIGGPVGRFYGYNVIGMYKTADDFYQKNSKGEFLLDAAGNKVPTPRPADGDGNMYPIAPNSIWVGDYIFEDVNGDGKIDNNDRTFIGDPNPDFTFGLNNTITWKNFDFSFFINGSVGGDIYNYVRQGHTNPEKYGNMMKEVAGYAKIGLIDPNGSATDINNVYVTNPTTATTQRISTAGQSQNDNNRVSSRFVEDGSYLRLKSISLTYNFPKKWLAPLQIQSLSIYGNIQNLFTITGYDGYDPEIGASGQSVILQNIDNYRYPSQRIYTFGLKLAF
;
A
#
# COMPACT_ATOMS: atom_id res chain seq x y z
N MET A 1 -19.28 21.24 -30.68
CA MET A 1 -19.41 20.39 -29.48
C MET A 1 -19.58 21.33 -28.29
N THR A 2 -20.74 21.33 -27.68
CA THR A 2 -20.95 21.99 -26.39
C THR A 2 -20.21 21.11 -25.36
N GLU A 3 -19.08 21.59 -24.91
CA GLU A 3 -18.31 20.90 -23.91
C GLU A 3 -18.98 21.01 -22.54
N ASP A 4 -19.15 19.85 -21.89
CA ASP A 4 -19.55 19.73 -20.50
C ASP A 4 -18.56 20.50 -19.60
N THR A 5 -18.95 21.69 -19.23
CA THR A 5 -18.58 22.19 -17.92
C THR A 5 -19.16 21.19 -16.93
N HIS A 6 -18.42 20.72 -15.91
CA HIS A 6 -18.94 19.89 -14.84
C HIS A 6 -20.27 20.47 -14.38
N SER A 7 -21.35 19.91 -14.90
CA SER A 7 -22.68 20.48 -14.71
C SER A 7 -23.11 20.15 -13.29
N LEU A 8 -23.56 21.13 -12.53
CA LEU A 8 -24.20 20.93 -11.23
C LEU A 8 -25.38 19.94 -11.29
N ASN A 9 -25.85 19.61 -12.50
CA ASN A 9 -26.88 18.63 -12.78
C ASN A 9 -26.35 17.23 -13.05
N GLU A 10 -25.03 17.02 -13.01
CA GLU A 10 -24.42 15.69 -13.11
C GLU A 10 -24.97 14.79 -12.01
N VAL A 11 -25.37 13.58 -12.39
CA VAL A 11 -25.88 12.57 -11.46
C VAL A 11 -24.74 11.70 -11.00
N VAL A 12 -24.54 11.60 -9.71
CA VAL A 12 -23.52 10.77 -9.07
C VAL A 12 -24.16 9.62 -8.30
N VAL A 13 -23.49 8.48 -8.25
CA VAL A 13 -23.94 7.34 -7.46
C VAL A 13 -23.57 7.57 -5.98
N VAL A 14 -24.55 7.48 -5.10
CA VAL A 14 -24.38 7.66 -3.66
C VAL A 14 -25.14 6.58 -2.90
N GLY A 15 -24.43 5.62 -2.41
CA GLY A 15 -25.03 4.51 -1.68
C GLY A 15 -25.94 3.65 -2.59
N TYR A 16 -27.15 3.42 -2.15
CA TYR A 16 -28.14 2.63 -2.89
C TYR A 16 -29.00 3.45 -3.87
N GLY A 17 -28.51 4.61 -4.31
CA GLY A 17 -29.22 5.48 -5.25
C GLY A 17 -28.31 6.43 -5.99
N THR A 18 -28.92 7.28 -6.80
CA THR A 18 -28.25 8.36 -7.51
C THR A 18 -28.78 9.71 -7.05
N MET A 19 -27.91 10.70 -6.95
CA MET A 19 -28.27 12.07 -6.61
C MET A 19 -27.62 13.06 -7.58
N LYS A 20 -28.22 14.24 -7.74
CA LYS A 20 -27.55 15.34 -8.43
C LYS A 20 -26.35 15.79 -7.62
N ARG A 21 -25.22 16.05 -8.24
CA ARG A 21 -24.01 16.57 -7.57
C ARG A 21 -24.31 17.84 -6.76
N SER A 22 -25.20 18.68 -7.25
CA SER A 22 -25.69 19.85 -6.53
C SER A 22 -26.33 19.51 -5.20
N ASP A 23 -27.00 18.37 -5.06
CA ASP A 23 -27.81 17.99 -3.89
C ASP A 23 -27.02 17.21 -2.85
N LEU A 24 -25.76 16.89 -3.15
CA LEU A 24 -24.88 16.21 -2.20
C LEU A 24 -24.67 17.06 -0.95
N THR A 25 -24.90 16.45 0.21
CA THR A 25 -24.66 17.05 1.52
C THR A 25 -23.34 16.61 2.15
N GLY A 26 -22.84 15.41 1.80
CA GLY A 26 -21.58 14.85 2.28
C GLY A 26 -20.39 15.17 1.38
N SER A 27 -19.19 14.83 1.87
CA SER A 27 -17.91 14.95 1.11
C SER A 27 -17.76 13.76 0.17
N VAL A 28 -18.02 13.97 -1.10
CA VAL A 28 -17.90 12.97 -2.19
C VAL A 28 -17.00 13.53 -3.28
N SER A 29 -16.00 12.77 -3.68
CA SER A 29 -15.13 13.11 -4.81
C SER A 29 -15.33 12.10 -5.93
N SER A 30 -15.36 12.57 -7.18
CA SER A 30 -15.59 11.74 -8.37
C SER A 30 -14.42 11.85 -9.34
N ILE A 31 -14.08 10.73 -9.97
CA ILE A 31 -13.18 10.66 -11.14
C ILE A 31 -13.98 10.09 -12.29
N ASP A 32 -14.02 10.79 -13.40
CA ASP A 32 -14.73 10.38 -14.61
C ASP A 32 -13.88 9.46 -15.51
N GLU A 33 -14.52 8.85 -16.49
CA GLU A 33 -13.88 7.98 -17.48
C GLU A 33 -12.73 8.68 -18.22
N LYS A 34 -12.87 9.98 -18.51
CA LYS A 34 -11.84 10.76 -19.21
C LYS A 34 -10.58 10.88 -18.38
N ALA A 35 -10.72 11.17 -17.08
CA ALA A 35 -9.58 11.26 -16.16
C ALA A 35 -8.92 9.89 -15.92
N ILE A 36 -9.70 8.80 -15.84
CA ILE A 36 -9.18 7.43 -15.71
C ILE A 36 -8.33 7.06 -16.93
N LYS A 37 -8.76 7.46 -18.13
CA LYS A 37 -8.11 7.14 -19.41
C LYS A 37 -6.96 8.08 -19.81
N GLN A 38 -6.63 9.09 -19.02
CA GLN A 38 -5.49 9.99 -19.27
C GLN A 38 -4.14 9.32 -19.06
N GLY A 39 -4.09 8.27 -18.26
CA GLY A 39 -2.90 7.44 -18.03
C GLY A 39 -3.16 5.98 -18.39
N VAL A 40 -2.11 5.21 -18.53
CA VAL A 40 -2.20 3.76 -18.65
C VAL A 40 -2.23 3.18 -17.25
N ASN A 41 -3.40 2.89 -16.73
CA ASN A 41 -3.56 2.29 -15.43
C ASN A 41 -3.69 0.77 -15.57
N THR A 42 -2.83 0.00 -14.93
CA THR A 42 -2.94 -1.46 -14.87
C THR A 42 -3.93 -1.90 -13.79
N SER A 43 -4.14 -1.04 -12.78
CA SER A 43 -5.16 -1.22 -11.75
C SER A 43 -5.98 0.06 -11.55
N MET A 44 -7.16 -0.10 -10.95
CA MET A 44 -8.08 1.01 -10.68
C MET A 44 -7.54 1.93 -9.58
N GLU A 45 -6.87 1.40 -8.58
CA GLU A 45 -6.31 2.18 -7.47
C GLU A 45 -5.30 3.21 -7.96
N GLN A 46 -4.49 2.86 -8.96
CA GLN A 46 -3.54 3.79 -9.58
C GLN A 46 -4.23 5.02 -10.20
N ALA A 47 -5.46 4.83 -10.70
CA ALA A 47 -6.22 5.94 -11.28
C ALA A 47 -6.64 6.99 -10.24
N MET A 48 -6.73 6.63 -8.95
CA MET A 48 -7.11 7.54 -7.86
C MET A 48 -5.93 8.33 -7.30
N GLN A 49 -4.70 7.84 -7.47
CA GLN A 49 -3.50 8.39 -6.85
C GLN A 49 -3.30 9.88 -7.18
N GLY A 50 -3.25 10.74 -6.14
CA GLY A 50 -3.02 12.19 -6.25
C GLY A 50 -4.13 12.98 -6.95
N ARG A 51 -5.21 12.32 -7.40
CA ARG A 51 -6.34 12.98 -8.09
C ARG A 51 -7.50 13.29 -7.15
N ILE A 52 -7.53 12.69 -5.97
CA ILE A 52 -8.57 12.88 -4.96
C ILE A 52 -7.91 13.39 -3.69
N ALA A 53 -8.32 14.57 -3.24
CA ALA A 53 -7.87 15.10 -1.96
C ALA A 53 -8.35 14.20 -0.80
N GLY A 54 -7.47 13.96 0.20
CA GLY A 54 -7.75 13.09 1.34
C GLY A 54 -7.66 11.59 1.05
N VAL A 55 -7.21 11.20 -0.16
CA VAL A 55 -6.98 9.80 -0.53
C VAL A 55 -5.49 9.61 -0.81
N GLN A 56 -4.84 8.84 0.05
CA GLN A 56 -3.46 8.42 -0.14
C GLN A 56 -3.46 7.04 -0.78
N VAL A 57 -2.81 6.91 -1.92
CA VAL A 57 -2.64 5.65 -2.65
C VAL A 57 -1.15 5.37 -2.73
N THR A 58 -0.72 4.26 -2.18
CA THR A 58 0.68 3.85 -2.14
C THR A 58 0.84 2.47 -2.77
N GLN A 59 1.79 2.33 -3.66
CA GLN A 59 2.10 1.04 -4.26
C GLN A 59 3.01 0.26 -3.29
N ASN A 60 2.49 -0.81 -2.68
CA ASN A 60 3.27 -1.62 -1.73
C ASN A 60 4.36 -2.44 -2.44
N SER A 61 4.13 -2.81 -3.69
CA SER A 61 5.08 -3.53 -4.54
C SER A 61 5.01 -3.03 -5.97
N GLY A 62 6.17 -2.86 -6.60
CA GLY A 62 6.27 -2.59 -8.04
C GLY A 62 6.07 -3.84 -8.92
N ALA A 63 5.95 -5.03 -8.35
CA ALA A 63 5.73 -6.26 -9.11
C ALA A 63 4.44 -6.20 -9.94
N PRO A 64 4.37 -6.85 -11.11
CA PRO A 64 3.16 -6.94 -11.90
C PRO A 64 1.98 -7.52 -11.09
N GLY A 65 0.84 -6.83 -11.07
CA GLY A 65 -0.31 -7.20 -10.25
C GLY A 65 -0.12 -6.97 -8.74
N GLY A 66 0.96 -6.29 -8.34
CA GLY A 66 1.35 -6.05 -6.95
C GLY A 66 0.32 -5.26 -6.13
N GLY A 67 0.37 -5.42 -4.81
CA GLY A 67 -0.56 -4.80 -3.88
C GLY A 67 -0.45 -3.28 -3.86
N ILE A 68 -1.60 -2.63 -3.74
CA ILE A 68 -1.74 -1.18 -3.61
C ILE A 68 -2.57 -0.91 -2.37
N SER A 69 -2.09 -0.02 -1.54
CA SER A 69 -2.78 0.43 -0.33
C SER A 69 -3.50 1.73 -0.58
N VAL A 70 -4.76 1.82 -0.16
CA VAL A 70 -5.57 3.02 -0.25
C VAL A 70 -6.03 3.43 1.14
N GLN A 71 -5.67 4.63 1.55
CA GLN A 71 -6.09 5.20 2.84
C GLN A 71 -6.90 6.47 2.61
N ILE A 72 -8.06 6.57 3.27
CA ILE A 72 -8.93 7.73 3.20
C ILE A 72 -8.95 8.44 4.55
N ARG A 73 -8.38 9.67 4.58
CA ARG A 73 -8.31 10.50 5.80
C ARG A 73 -7.57 9.84 6.97
N GLY A 74 -6.45 9.16 6.65
CA GLY A 74 -5.51 8.60 7.62
C GLY A 74 -5.88 7.24 8.20
N ILE A 75 -5.19 6.87 9.28
CA ILE A 75 -5.30 5.57 9.94
C ILE A 75 -6.45 5.61 10.94
N ASN A 76 -7.44 4.73 10.79
CA ASN A 76 -8.60 4.66 11.66
C ASN A 76 -8.60 3.44 12.59
N SER A 77 -7.90 2.38 12.22
CA SER A 77 -7.83 1.12 12.96
C SER A 77 -6.46 0.46 12.80
N PHE A 78 -6.07 -0.38 13.74
CA PHE A 78 -4.90 -1.26 13.60
C PHE A 78 -5.21 -2.51 12.78
N ASN A 79 -6.49 -2.86 12.61
CA ASN A 79 -6.96 -4.04 11.92
C ASN A 79 -7.64 -3.69 10.60
N GLY A 80 -6.85 -3.38 9.56
CA GLY A 80 -7.32 -3.04 8.24
C GLY A 80 -7.78 -1.57 8.12
N ASN A 81 -7.16 -0.85 7.20
CA ASN A 81 -7.50 0.55 6.88
C ASN A 81 -7.94 0.74 5.43
N GLU A 82 -8.03 -0.36 4.68
CA GLU A 82 -8.54 -0.31 3.31
C GLU A 82 -10.00 0.14 3.28
N PRO A 83 -10.39 0.98 2.33
CA PRO A 83 -11.78 1.35 2.15
C PRO A 83 -12.62 0.17 1.67
N LEU A 84 -13.93 0.27 1.85
CA LEU A 84 -14.85 -0.66 1.25
C LEU A 84 -14.99 -0.35 -0.26
N TYR A 85 -14.63 -1.31 -1.10
CA TYR A 85 -14.87 -1.21 -2.54
C TYR A 85 -16.26 -1.76 -2.88
N VAL A 86 -17.03 -1.01 -3.65
CA VAL A 86 -18.37 -1.41 -4.10
C VAL A 86 -18.45 -1.25 -5.61
N ILE A 87 -18.56 -2.36 -6.34
CA ILE A 87 -18.57 -2.38 -7.79
C ILE A 87 -19.98 -2.71 -8.27
N ASP A 88 -20.60 -1.78 -8.99
CA ASP A 88 -22.00 -1.90 -9.47
C ASP A 88 -22.97 -2.33 -8.34
N GLY A 89 -22.74 -1.86 -7.10
CA GLY A 89 -23.55 -2.15 -5.92
C GLY A 89 -23.13 -3.40 -5.13
N ILE A 90 -22.14 -4.17 -5.59
CA ILE A 90 -21.63 -5.35 -4.86
C ILE A 90 -20.39 -4.96 -4.06
N PRO A 91 -20.38 -5.14 -2.73
CA PRO A 91 -19.17 -5.04 -1.94
C PRO A 91 -18.16 -6.12 -2.34
N VAL A 92 -16.95 -5.71 -2.70
CA VAL A 92 -15.83 -6.61 -2.96
C VAL A 92 -15.00 -6.72 -1.71
N SER A 93 -14.94 -7.94 -1.17
CA SER A 93 -14.04 -8.26 -0.06
C SER A 93 -12.76 -8.83 -0.67
N GLY A 94 -11.68 -8.09 -0.57
CA GLY A 94 -10.37 -8.56 -1.02
C GLY A 94 -9.55 -9.08 0.14
N ASN A 95 -8.82 -10.16 -0.11
CA ASN A 95 -7.72 -10.54 0.77
C ASN A 95 -6.56 -9.58 0.46
N THR A 96 -6.27 -8.72 1.40
CA THR A 96 -5.20 -7.74 1.28
C THR A 96 -3.88 -8.43 1.58
N SER A 97 -3.23 -8.99 0.56
CA SER A 97 -1.82 -9.38 0.68
C SER A 97 -0.94 -8.30 0.05
N SER A 98 0.27 -8.12 0.56
CA SER A 98 1.26 -7.19 0.00
C SER A 98 1.53 -7.45 -1.49
N ASN A 99 1.30 -8.66 -1.95
CA ASN A 99 1.68 -9.13 -3.28
C ASN A 99 0.55 -9.07 -4.31
N THR A 100 -0.71 -8.78 -3.93
CA THR A 100 -1.84 -8.80 -4.88
C THR A 100 -2.80 -7.64 -4.61
N SER A 101 -3.12 -6.85 -5.65
CA SER A 101 -4.19 -5.85 -5.57
C SER A 101 -5.55 -6.53 -5.55
N VAL A 102 -6.43 -6.07 -4.64
CA VAL A 102 -7.83 -6.49 -4.54
C VAL A 102 -8.58 -6.28 -5.86
N LEU A 103 -8.24 -5.23 -6.57
CA LEU A 103 -8.94 -4.81 -7.79
C LEU A 103 -8.18 -5.19 -9.07
N ALA A 104 -7.12 -6.01 -8.96
CA ALA A 104 -6.38 -6.48 -10.12
C ALA A 104 -7.24 -7.31 -11.11
N SER A 105 -8.36 -7.86 -10.63
CA SER A 105 -9.36 -8.59 -11.45
C SER A 105 -10.17 -7.68 -12.38
N ILE A 106 -10.20 -6.35 -12.13
CA ILE A 106 -11.04 -5.40 -12.87
C ILE A 106 -10.24 -4.77 -13.99
N ASN A 107 -10.83 -4.73 -15.19
CA ASN A 107 -10.26 -3.99 -16.30
C ASN A 107 -10.59 -2.49 -16.15
N PRO A 108 -9.61 -1.57 -16.00
CA PRO A 108 -9.86 -0.14 -15.92
C PRO A 108 -10.61 0.44 -17.13
N SER A 109 -10.53 -0.19 -18.31
CA SER A 109 -11.25 0.23 -19.50
C SER A 109 -12.78 0.04 -19.40
N ASP A 110 -13.26 -0.78 -18.46
CA ASP A 110 -14.69 -0.99 -18.21
C ASP A 110 -15.30 0.06 -17.27
N ILE A 111 -14.48 0.89 -16.62
CA ILE A 111 -14.93 1.83 -15.59
C ILE A 111 -15.40 3.13 -16.22
N THR A 112 -16.57 3.60 -15.81
CA THR A 112 -17.13 4.90 -16.22
C THR A 112 -16.84 5.98 -15.18
N SER A 113 -16.93 5.64 -13.88
CA SER A 113 -16.65 6.59 -12.81
C SER A 113 -16.19 5.88 -11.54
N ILE A 114 -15.44 6.62 -10.72
CA ILE A 114 -15.05 6.23 -9.37
C ILE A 114 -15.50 7.36 -8.45
N GLU A 115 -16.36 7.04 -7.49
CA GLU A 115 -16.79 7.97 -6.45
C GLU A 115 -16.20 7.54 -5.11
N VAL A 116 -15.57 8.48 -4.39
CA VAL A 116 -15.00 8.23 -3.06
C VAL A 116 -15.81 8.97 -2.01
N LEU A 117 -16.44 8.20 -1.12
CA LEU A 117 -17.20 8.69 0.01
C LEU A 117 -16.25 8.79 1.21
N LYS A 118 -16.00 10.00 1.71
CA LYS A 118 -14.93 10.26 2.69
C LYS A 118 -15.43 10.53 4.11
N ASP A 119 -16.65 10.96 4.28
CA ASP A 119 -17.25 11.28 5.59
C ASP A 119 -18.34 10.29 6.01
N ALA A 120 -18.63 10.25 7.32
CA ALA A 120 -19.59 9.31 7.86
C ALA A 120 -21.02 9.58 7.36
N SER A 121 -21.37 10.81 6.98
CA SER A 121 -22.71 11.10 6.47
C SER A 121 -22.95 10.50 5.09
N ALA A 122 -21.90 10.41 4.26
CA ALA A 122 -21.95 9.75 2.96
C ALA A 122 -21.82 8.22 3.09
N THR A 123 -21.02 7.73 4.04
CA THR A 123 -20.68 6.31 4.17
C THR A 123 -21.62 5.52 5.09
N ALA A 124 -22.40 6.17 5.97
CA ALA A 124 -23.26 5.52 6.96
C ALA A 124 -24.25 4.51 6.36
N ILE A 125 -24.68 4.69 5.13
CA ILE A 125 -25.57 3.75 4.45
C ILE A 125 -24.92 2.35 4.26
N TYR A 126 -23.57 2.29 4.23
CA TYR A 126 -22.79 1.06 4.19
C TYR A 126 -22.42 0.51 5.57
N GLY A 127 -22.77 1.25 6.65
CA GLY A 127 -22.71 0.82 8.05
C GLY A 127 -21.31 0.47 8.55
N SER A 128 -21.24 -0.69 9.18
CA SER A 128 -20.09 -1.20 9.90
C SER A 128 -18.85 -1.56 9.05
N ARG A 129 -18.93 -1.48 7.75
CA ARG A 129 -17.81 -1.75 6.84
C ARG A 129 -17.22 -0.47 6.25
N ALA A 130 -17.75 0.69 6.63
CA ALA A 130 -17.46 1.96 5.96
C ALA A 130 -16.65 2.96 6.80
N SER A 131 -16.07 2.53 7.93
CA SER A 131 -15.25 3.39 8.81
C SER A 131 -14.03 3.99 8.10
N ASN A 132 -13.47 3.25 7.14
CA ASN A 132 -12.29 3.65 6.37
C ASN A 132 -12.65 4.38 5.06
N GLY A 133 -13.94 4.71 4.86
CA GLY A 133 -14.43 5.26 3.61
C GLY A 133 -14.95 4.20 2.65
N VAL A 134 -15.58 4.64 1.57
CA VAL A 134 -16.13 3.75 0.54
C VAL A 134 -15.71 4.26 -0.83
N VAL A 135 -15.27 3.34 -1.69
CA VAL A 135 -14.95 3.58 -3.09
C VAL A 135 -16.01 2.89 -3.95
N LEU A 136 -16.84 3.69 -4.60
CA LEU A 136 -17.87 3.21 -5.50
C LEU A 136 -17.33 3.20 -6.92
N VAL A 137 -17.47 2.09 -7.58
CA VAL A 137 -17.02 1.90 -8.97
C VAL A 137 -18.23 1.61 -9.84
N THR A 138 -18.46 2.46 -10.81
CA THR A 138 -19.50 2.28 -11.81
C THR A 138 -18.89 1.83 -13.11
N THR A 139 -19.41 0.71 -13.65
CA THR A 139 -18.94 0.19 -14.94
C THR A 139 -19.84 0.60 -16.09
N LYS A 140 -19.34 0.42 -17.31
CA LYS A 140 -20.07 0.78 -18.55
C LYS A 140 -21.39 0.04 -18.64
N ARG A 141 -22.43 0.77 -19.01
CA ARG A 141 -23.77 0.26 -19.31
C ARG A 141 -24.19 0.62 -20.73
N GLY A 142 -25.14 -0.11 -21.28
CA GLY A 142 -25.77 0.24 -22.52
C GLY A 142 -26.50 1.58 -22.44
N GLN A 143 -26.60 2.27 -23.56
CA GLN A 143 -27.34 3.50 -23.72
C GLN A 143 -28.31 3.36 -24.91
N ASP A 144 -29.36 4.18 -24.94
CA ASP A 144 -30.25 4.24 -26.09
C ASP A 144 -29.49 4.54 -27.38
N GLY A 145 -29.62 3.71 -28.37
CA GLY A 145 -28.97 3.89 -29.66
C GLY A 145 -28.57 2.57 -30.32
N LYS A 146 -27.97 2.71 -31.52
CA LYS A 146 -27.41 1.55 -32.23
C LYS A 146 -26.28 0.91 -31.42
N ALA A 147 -26.04 -0.37 -31.63
CA ALA A 147 -24.89 -1.05 -31.07
C ALA A 147 -23.59 -0.35 -31.48
N GLN A 148 -22.76 -0.07 -30.51
CA GLN A 148 -21.43 0.50 -30.68
C GLN A 148 -20.39 -0.54 -30.28
N VAL A 149 -19.40 -0.73 -31.13
CA VAL A 149 -18.22 -1.57 -30.84
C VAL A 149 -17.04 -0.66 -30.62
N SER A 150 -16.39 -0.77 -29.47
CA SER A 150 -15.16 -0.02 -29.17
C SER A 150 -14.02 -0.96 -28.83
N TYR A 151 -12.85 -0.59 -29.30
CA TYR A 151 -11.58 -1.24 -28.98
C TYR A 151 -10.63 -0.22 -28.36
N ASP A 152 -9.96 -0.60 -27.27
CA ASP A 152 -8.90 0.17 -26.61
C ASP A 152 -7.71 -0.78 -26.37
N GLY A 153 -6.59 -0.54 -27.03
CA GLY A 153 -5.42 -1.38 -26.92
C GLY A 153 -4.12 -0.59 -26.87
N TYR A 154 -3.16 -1.11 -26.14
CA TYR A 154 -1.80 -0.56 -26.11
C TYR A 154 -0.74 -1.67 -25.97
N ILE A 155 0.45 -1.35 -26.42
CA ILE A 155 1.68 -2.06 -26.16
C ILE A 155 2.66 -1.13 -25.44
N GLY A 156 3.59 -1.69 -24.66
CA GLY A 156 4.54 -0.87 -23.94
C GLY A 156 5.76 -1.62 -23.43
N TRP A 157 6.69 -0.85 -22.93
CA TRP A 157 7.93 -1.33 -22.32
C TRP A 157 8.12 -0.65 -20.99
N GLN A 158 8.64 -1.39 -20.03
CA GLN A 158 8.89 -0.94 -18.68
C GLN A 158 10.32 -1.29 -18.25
N ALA A 159 10.94 -0.38 -17.49
CA ALA A 159 12.28 -0.55 -16.96
C ALA A 159 12.38 0.15 -15.60
N ILE A 160 13.32 -0.29 -14.76
CA ILE A 160 13.59 0.43 -13.51
C ILE A 160 14.27 1.77 -13.79
N PRO A 161 13.89 2.84 -13.06
CA PRO A 161 14.47 4.17 -13.31
C PRO A 161 15.84 4.39 -12.66
N LYS A 162 16.18 3.63 -11.62
CA LYS A 162 17.39 3.79 -10.79
C LYS A 162 17.91 2.44 -10.32
N TYR A 163 19.20 2.26 -10.25
CA TYR A 163 19.91 1.16 -9.58
C TYR A 163 20.53 1.67 -8.29
N LEU A 164 20.70 0.81 -7.29
CA LEU A 164 21.46 1.12 -6.09
C LEU A 164 22.96 1.08 -6.38
N ASP A 165 23.68 1.98 -5.73
CA ASP A 165 25.12 2.12 -5.94
C ASP A 165 25.89 1.13 -5.05
N VAL A 166 26.08 -0.10 -5.56
CA VAL A 166 26.85 -1.17 -4.92
C VAL A 166 28.26 -1.23 -5.46
N MET A 167 29.17 -1.83 -4.70
CA MET A 167 30.57 -2.01 -5.12
C MET A 167 30.66 -2.90 -6.35
N ASN A 168 31.47 -2.50 -7.33
CA ASN A 168 31.96 -3.38 -8.39
C ASN A 168 33.09 -4.26 -7.86
N LEU A 169 33.59 -5.20 -8.70
CA LEU A 169 34.62 -6.17 -8.27
C LEU A 169 35.92 -5.51 -7.79
N LYS A 170 36.37 -4.43 -8.43
CA LYS A 170 37.56 -3.71 -7.99
C LYS A 170 37.39 -3.07 -6.63
N GLU A 171 36.28 -2.32 -6.44
CA GLU A 171 35.93 -1.67 -5.21
C GLU A 171 35.72 -2.69 -4.09
N TYR A 172 35.09 -3.82 -4.41
CA TYR A 172 34.88 -4.90 -3.47
C TYR A 172 36.21 -5.56 -3.05
N ALA A 173 37.11 -5.83 -3.99
CA ALA A 173 38.41 -6.42 -3.70
C ALA A 173 39.28 -5.50 -2.83
N ASP A 174 39.29 -4.19 -3.12
CA ASP A 174 39.98 -3.21 -2.28
C ASP A 174 39.43 -3.20 -0.86
N PHE A 175 38.13 -3.20 -0.72
CA PHE A 175 37.46 -3.26 0.60
C PHE A 175 37.68 -4.61 1.29
N TYR A 176 37.59 -5.72 0.55
CA TYR A 176 37.86 -7.07 1.08
C TYR A 176 39.27 -7.15 1.66
N ASN A 177 40.26 -6.69 0.91
CA ASN A 177 41.66 -6.68 1.36
C ASN A 177 41.85 -5.86 2.64
N ALA A 178 41.31 -4.65 2.67
CA ALA A 178 41.34 -3.80 3.86
C ALA A 178 40.70 -4.46 5.09
N ARG A 179 39.59 -5.18 4.90
CA ARG A 179 38.91 -5.92 5.95
C ARG A 179 39.74 -7.11 6.44
N GLN A 180 40.35 -7.87 5.53
CA GLN A 180 41.21 -9.01 5.87
C GLN A 180 42.46 -8.54 6.65
N GLU A 181 43.09 -7.47 6.17
CA GLU A 181 44.23 -6.86 6.85
C GLU A 181 43.87 -6.40 8.26
N ALA A 182 42.75 -5.67 8.43
CA ALA A 182 42.28 -5.21 9.74
C ALA A 182 42.02 -6.35 10.71
N ARG A 183 41.64 -7.54 10.21
CA ARG A 183 41.38 -8.74 11.02
C ARG A 183 42.58 -9.68 11.16
N GLY A 184 43.72 -9.38 10.53
CA GLY A 184 44.88 -10.22 10.53
C GLY A 184 44.75 -11.51 9.73
N TYR A 185 43.85 -11.52 8.75
CA TYR A 185 43.67 -12.65 7.81
C TYR A 185 44.47 -12.45 6.52
N GLY A 186 44.72 -13.56 5.80
CA GLY A 186 45.37 -13.49 4.52
C GLY A 186 44.48 -12.90 3.43
N ILE A 187 45.08 -12.20 2.49
CA ILE A 187 44.43 -11.68 1.28
C ILE A 187 44.31 -12.80 0.25
N ARG A 188 43.22 -12.87 -0.47
CA ARG A 188 43.06 -13.80 -1.61
C ARG A 188 44.06 -13.48 -2.70
N GLU A 189 44.61 -14.56 -3.36
CA GLU A 189 45.66 -14.43 -4.36
C GLU A 189 45.20 -13.58 -5.56
N ASP A 190 43.96 -13.78 -6.01
CA ASP A 190 43.32 -13.07 -7.12
C ASP A 190 42.95 -11.62 -6.77
N PHE A 191 42.91 -11.26 -5.51
CA PHE A 191 42.63 -9.89 -5.04
C PHE A 191 43.89 -9.09 -4.68
N LYS A 192 45.08 -9.65 -4.83
CA LYS A 192 46.32 -8.95 -4.48
C LYS A 192 46.56 -7.66 -5.26
N ASP A 193 46.09 -7.60 -6.50
CA ASP A 193 46.13 -6.40 -7.31
C ASP A 193 44.75 -6.12 -7.93
N PRO A 194 43.87 -5.39 -7.20
CA PRO A 194 42.54 -5.08 -7.69
C PRO A 194 42.51 -4.30 -9.01
N SER A 195 43.62 -3.62 -9.39
CA SER A 195 43.69 -2.89 -10.65
C SER A 195 43.59 -3.77 -11.88
N LEU A 196 44.01 -5.04 -11.78
CA LEU A 196 43.94 -6.03 -12.83
C LEU A 196 42.57 -6.68 -13.01
N LEU A 197 41.69 -6.52 -12.06
CA LEU A 197 40.34 -7.11 -12.09
C LEU A 197 39.46 -6.38 -13.11
N THR A 198 38.41 -7.09 -13.57
CA THR A 198 37.31 -6.47 -14.33
C THR A 198 36.33 -5.77 -13.36
N ASN A 199 35.22 -5.23 -13.88
CA ASN A 199 34.17 -4.70 -13.03
C ASN A 199 33.35 -5.81 -12.34
N GLY A 200 33.50 -7.08 -12.76
CA GLY A 200 32.73 -8.20 -12.24
C GLY A 200 31.27 -8.21 -12.67
N THR A 201 30.49 -8.99 -11.97
CA THR A 201 29.05 -9.16 -12.22
C THR A 201 28.24 -8.04 -11.55
N ASP A 202 27.47 -7.29 -12.34
CA ASP A 202 26.47 -6.36 -11.84
C ASP A 202 25.15 -7.10 -11.66
N TRP A 203 24.94 -7.64 -10.48
CA TRP A 203 23.79 -8.49 -10.17
C TRP A 203 22.44 -7.79 -10.34
N GLN A 204 22.37 -6.47 -10.20
CA GLN A 204 21.15 -5.74 -10.46
C GLN A 204 20.81 -5.71 -11.95
N LYS A 205 21.82 -5.53 -12.82
CA LYS A 205 21.61 -5.57 -14.28
C LYS A 205 21.32 -6.96 -14.80
N GLU A 206 21.83 -8.00 -14.13
CA GLU A 206 21.49 -9.38 -14.46
C GLU A 206 20.05 -9.74 -14.02
N LEU A 207 19.58 -9.19 -12.90
CA LEU A 207 18.25 -9.46 -12.34
C LEU A 207 17.15 -8.65 -13.03
N PHE A 208 17.42 -7.40 -13.41
CA PHE A 208 16.42 -6.51 -13.96
C PHE A 208 16.54 -6.36 -15.47
N GLN A 209 15.42 -6.40 -16.15
CA GLN A 209 15.32 -6.34 -17.61
C GLN A 209 14.35 -5.22 -18.06
N THR A 210 14.44 -4.84 -19.33
CA THR A 210 13.34 -4.12 -19.99
C THR A 210 12.25 -5.11 -20.34
N ALA A 211 11.07 -4.95 -19.72
CA ALA A 211 9.96 -5.89 -19.83
C ALA A 211 8.86 -5.36 -20.75
N PHE A 212 8.24 -6.27 -21.50
CA PHE A 212 7.14 -5.96 -22.41
C PHE A 212 5.79 -6.04 -21.71
N MET A 213 4.84 -5.23 -22.17
CA MET A 213 3.45 -5.32 -21.73
C MET A 213 2.48 -5.00 -22.88
N GLN A 214 1.30 -5.60 -22.83
CA GLN A 214 0.22 -5.35 -23.77
C GLN A 214 -1.14 -5.42 -23.09
N ASN A 215 -2.09 -4.62 -23.58
CA ASN A 215 -3.47 -4.66 -23.11
C ASN A 215 -4.42 -4.49 -24.30
N HIS A 216 -5.48 -5.28 -24.33
CA HIS A 216 -6.52 -5.24 -25.35
C HIS A 216 -7.88 -5.30 -24.67
N ALA A 217 -8.76 -4.34 -24.96
CA ALA A 217 -10.11 -4.30 -24.44
C ALA A 217 -11.11 -4.05 -25.58
N ILE A 218 -12.16 -4.86 -25.64
CA ILE A 218 -13.26 -4.71 -26.57
C ILE A 218 -14.53 -4.51 -25.76
N ASN A 219 -15.36 -3.55 -26.15
CA ASN A 219 -16.68 -3.36 -25.58
C ASN A 219 -17.73 -3.23 -26.68
N VAL A 220 -18.85 -3.93 -26.50
CA VAL A 220 -20.04 -3.85 -27.34
C VAL A 220 -21.19 -3.40 -26.47
N SER A 221 -21.78 -2.24 -26.77
CA SER A 221 -22.87 -1.70 -25.97
C SER A 221 -23.95 -1.10 -26.85
N GLY A 222 -25.17 -1.13 -26.37
CA GLY A 222 -26.31 -0.57 -27.10
C GLY A 222 -27.59 -0.72 -26.30
N GLY A 223 -28.70 -0.30 -26.90
CA GLY A 223 -29.97 -0.38 -26.23
C GLY A 223 -31.09 0.39 -26.95
N ASN A 224 -32.23 0.30 -26.36
CA ASN A 224 -33.41 1.07 -26.71
C ASN A 224 -34.16 1.41 -25.40
N LYS A 225 -35.29 2.08 -25.48
CA LYS A 225 -36.08 2.51 -24.31
C LYS A 225 -36.46 1.39 -23.35
N ASP A 226 -36.46 0.14 -23.80
CA ASP A 226 -36.89 -1.00 -23.01
C ASP A 226 -35.74 -1.91 -22.54
N MET A 227 -34.61 -1.87 -23.24
CA MET A 227 -33.50 -2.81 -22.98
C MET A 227 -32.16 -2.15 -23.24
N HIS A 228 -31.21 -2.31 -22.28
CA HIS A 228 -29.81 -1.90 -22.45
C HIS A 228 -28.89 -3.09 -22.19
N TYR A 229 -27.78 -3.11 -22.92
CA TYR A 229 -26.76 -4.14 -22.78
C TYR A 229 -25.36 -3.55 -22.99
N SER A 230 -24.40 -4.10 -22.24
CA SER A 230 -22.97 -3.86 -22.44
C SER A 230 -22.22 -5.16 -22.20
N LEU A 231 -21.40 -5.54 -23.17
CA LEU A 231 -20.54 -6.72 -23.12
C LEU A 231 -19.11 -6.25 -23.31
N SER A 232 -18.20 -6.62 -22.42
CA SER A 232 -16.79 -6.30 -22.59
C SER A 232 -15.91 -7.52 -22.39
N GLY A 233 -14.80 -7.56 -23.11
CA GLY A 233 -13.72 -8.52 -22.96
C GLY A 233 -12.39 -7.80 -22.89
N GLY A 234 -11.51 -8.24 -21.99
CA GLY A 234 -10.20 -7.63 -21.78
C GLY A 234 -9.11 -8.68 -21.61
N PHE A 235 -7.94 -8.37 -22.14
CA PHE A 235 -6.72 -9.15 -21.96
C PHE A 235 -5.55 -8.22 -21.65
N LEU A 236 -4.88 -8.44 -20.53
CA LEU A 236 -3.64 -7.79 -20.12
C LEU A 236 -2.56 -8.85 -19.98
N ASP A 237 -1.38 -8.57 -20.52
CA ASP A 237 -0.20 -9.38 -20.34
C ASP A 237 0.98 -8.44 -20.03
N GLN A 238 1.61 -8.63 -18.89
CA GLN A 238 2.64 -7.77 -18.34
C GLN A 238 3.80 -8.62 -17.82
N ASP A 239 4.91 -8.63 -18.54
CA ASP A 239 6.16 -9.16 -18.01
C ASP A 239 6.71 -8.23 -16.93
N GLY A 240 7.37 -8.78 -15.91
CA GLY A 240 8.00 -7.98 -14.86
C GLY A 240 9.41 -7.54 -15.22
N VAL A 241 9.82 -6.39 -14.68
CA VAL A 241 11.21 -5.92 -14.82
C VAL A 241 12.21 -6.81 -14.09
N GLY A 242 11.80 -7.49 -13.00
CA GLY A 242 12.57 -8.57 -12.40
C GLY A 242 12.29 -9.87 -13.15
N ILE A 243 13.33 -10.57 -13.61
CA ILE A 243 13.18 -11.85 -14.31
C ILE A 243 12.39 -12.85 -13.47
N GLY A 244 11.58 -13.70 -14.12
CA GLY A 244 10.72 -14.66 -13.42
C GLY A 244 9.45 -14.06 -12.80
N SER A 245 9.15 -12.80 -13.03
CA SER A 245 7.91 -12.16 -12.59
C SER A 245 7.01 -11.76 -13.76
N GLY A 246 5.70 -11.80 -13.55
CA GLY A 246 4.73 -11.43 -14.57
C GLY A 246 3.29 -11.51 -14.09
N PHE A 247 2.39 -10.88 -14.83
CA PHE A 247 0.97 -10.86 -14.54
C PHE A 247 0.14 -10.90 -15.81
N THR A 248 -0.81 -11.82 -15.88
CA THR A 248 -1.80 -11.85 -16.96
C THR A 248 -3.21 -11.75 -16.40
N ARG A 249 -4.09 -11.06 -17.10
CA ARG A 249 -5.53 -10.98 -16.79
C ARG A 249 -6.35 -11.16 -18.05
N ALA A 250 -7.24 -12.14 -18.01
CA ALA A 250 -8.34 -12.26 -18.97
C ALA A 250 -9.65 -11.96 -18.24
N SER A 251 -10.46 -11.04 -18.75
CA SER A 251 -11.71 -10.63 -18.11
C SER A 251 -12.84 -10.55 -19.11
N PHE A 252 -14.04 -10.86 -18.63
CA PHE A 252 -15.29 -10.72 -19.35
C PHE A 252 -16.33 -10.08 -18.42
N ARG A 253 -17.10 -9.12 -18.93
CA ARG A 253 -18.19 -8.49 -18.20
C ARG A 253 -19.42 -8.40 -19.08
N ALA A 254 -20.58 -8.62 -18.47
CA ALA A 254 -21.88 -8.43 -19.11
C ALA A 254 -22.82 -7.70 -18.17
N ASN A 255 -23.38 -6.59 -18.63
CA ASN A 255 -24.40 -5.81 -17.97
C ASN A 255 -25.64 -5.80 -18.87
N PHE A 256 -26.78 -6.13 -18.30
CA PHE A 256 -28.06 -6.16 -19.01
C PHE A 256 -29.16 -5.68 -18.09
N ASP A 257 -30.05 -4.85 -18.62
CA ASP A 257 -31.28 -4.47 -17.96
C ASP A 257 -32.40 -4.29 -18.98
N THR A 258 -33.62 -4.67 -18.58
CA THR A 258 -34.81 -4.56 -19.44
C THR A 258 -36.06 -4.21 -18.65
N ASN A 259 -36.88 -3.38 -19.24
CA ASN A 259 -38.22 -3.10 -18.72
C ASN A 259 -39.18 -4.17 -19.23
N ILE A 260 -39.60 -5.11 -18.35
CA ILE A 260 -40.61 -6.13 -18.68
C ILE A 260 -41.96 -5.43 -18.99
N ASN A 261 -42.28 -4.40 -18.23
CA ASN A 261 -43.42 -3.53 -18.46
C ASN A 261 -43.14 -2.18 -17.75
N LYS A 262 -44.13 -1.28 -17.74
CA LYS A 262 -43.99 0.06 -17.11
C LYS A 262 -43.75 0.04 -15.59
N TRP A 263 -43.95 -1.08 -14.90
CA TRP A 263 -43.79 -1.21 -13.46
C TRP A 263 -42.58 -2.03 -13.05
N VAL A 264 -42.09 -2.91 -13.90
CA VAL A 264 -41.06 -3.88 -13.55
C VAL A 264 -39.91 -3.81 -14.53
N GLN A 265 -38.73 -3.48 -13.99
CA GLN A 265 -37.43 -3.59 -14.63
C GLN A 265 -36.66 -4.70 -13.96
N VAL A 266 -36.01 -5.54 -14.73
CA VAL A 266 -35.06 -6.55 -14.24
C VAL A 266 -33.71 -6.35 -14.91
N GLY A 267 -32.65 -6.76 -14.22
CA GLY A 267 -31.33 -6.74 -14.81
C GLY A 267 -30.36 -7.68 -14.10
N PHE A 268 -29.24 -7.91 -14.77
CA PHE A 268 -28.14 -8.62 -14.19
C PHE A 268 -26.82 -7.97 -14.59
N ASN A 269 -25.87 -8.03 -13.69
CA ASN A 269 -24.48 -7.67 -13.93
C ASN A 269 -23.62 -8.90 -13.58
N THR A 270 -22.73 -9.28 -14.45
CA THR A 270 -21.79 -10.37 -14.17
C THR A 270 -20.40 -10.01 -14.68
N ALA A 271 -19.38 -10.40 -13.95
CA ALA A 271 -18.00 -10.29 -14.39
C ALA A 271 -17.27 -11.58 -14.05
N TYR A 272 -16.51 -12.08 -14.98
CA TYR A 272 -15.58 -13.17 -14.79
C TYR A 272 -14.18 -12.71 -15.08
N SER A 273 -13.23 -13.06 -14.22
CA SER A 273 -11.82 -12.81 -14.45
C SER A 273 -10.97 -14.02 -14.11
N ASN A 274 -9.93 -14.19 -14.90
CA ASN A 274 -8.84 -15.10 -14.63
C ASN A 274 -7.56 -14.27 -14.57
N THR A 275 -6.89 -14.28 -13.41
CA THR A 275 -5.58 -13.65 -13.23
C THR A 275 -4.54 -14.70 -12.93
N LYS A 276 -3.38 -14.58 -13.56
CA LYS A 276 -2.19 -15.37 -13.26
C LYS A 276 -1.07 -14.43 -12.88
N GLN A 277 -0.56 -14.59 -11.67
CA GLN A 277 0.63 -13.90 -11.20
C GLN A 277 1.76 -14.90 -11.05
N THR A 278 2.93 -14.56 -11.57
CA THR A 278 4.17 -15.29 -11.38
C THR A 278 5.12 -14.39 -10.59
N LEU A 279 5.54 -14.86 -9.42
CA LEU A 279 6.53 -14.21 -8.57
C LEU A 279 7.49 -15.29 -8.11
N THR A 280 8.57 -15.50 -8.84
CA THR A 280 9.55 -16.55 -8.52
C THR A 280 10.38 -16.20 -7.31
N PHE A 281 10.34 -14.95 -6.88
CA PHE A 281 10.98 -14.49 -5.65
C PHE A 281 10.00 -13.70 -4.78
N SER A 282 10.12 -13.85 -3.48
CA SER A 282 9.52 -12.91 -2.54
C SER A 282 10.28 -11.58 -2.66
N GLU A 283 9.60 -10.47 -2.37
CA GLU A 283 10.17 -9.13 -2.49
C GLU A 283 11.51 -8.99 -1.76
N ASN A 284 11.68 -9.71 -0.66
CA ASN A 284 12.82 -9.57 0.22
C ASN A 284 13.99 -10.50 -0.13
N ASP A 285 13.76 -11.62 -0.84
CA ASP A 285 14.79 -12.66 -0.97
C ASP A 285 15.70 -12.42 -2.16
N VAL A 286 15.16 -12.30 -3.37
CA VAL A 286 16.03 -12.25 -4.57
C VAL A 286 16.72 -10.89 -4.70
N ILE A 287 16.02 -9.77 -4.39
CA ILE A 287 16.67 -8.45 -4.41
C ILE A 287 17.75 -8.38 -3.35
N ASN A 288 17.46 -8.82 -2.11
CA ASN A 288 18.45 -8.90 -1.05
C ASN A 288 19.64 -9.80 -1.45
N THR A 289 19.38 -10.96 -2.06
CA THR A 289 20.43 -11.85 -2.53
C THR A 289 21.26 -11.21 -3.64
N ALA A 290 20.63 -10.51 -4.59
CA ALA A 290 21.32 -9.79 -5.65
C ALA A 290 22.24 -8.68 -5.13
N LEU A 291 21.80 -7.96 -4.09
CA LEU A 291 22.61 -6.89 -3.48
C LEU A 291 23.75 -7.44 -2.60
N ASN A 292 23.60 -8.64 -2.03
CA ASN A 292 24.62 -9.28 -1.20
C ASN A 292 25.60 -10.15 -2.01
N GLN A 293 25.19 -10.61 -3.20
CA GLN A 293 25.99 -11.57 -3.96
C GLN A 293 27.32 -10.94 -4.40
N PHE A 294 28.38 -11.75 -4.32
CA PHE A 294 29.73 -11.29 -4.61
C PHE A 294 29.90 -10.95 -6.10
N PRO A 295 30.58 -9.84 -6.43
CA PRO A 295 30.74 -9.41 -7.82
C PRO A 295 31.78 -10.25 -8.61
N ASP A 296 32.59 -11.10 -7.96
CA ASP A 296 33.50 -12.07 -8.60
C ASP A 296 32.79 -13.34 -9.05
N VAL A 297 31.58 -13.60 -8.55
CA VAL A 297 30.76 -14.72 -8.99
C VAL A 297 30.11 -14.41 -10.34
N ALA A 298 30.29 -15.28 -11.33
CA ALA A 298 29.65 -15.13 -12.64
C ALA A 298 28.14 -15.42 -12.55
N ALA A 299 27.28 -14.63 -13.22
CA ALA A 299 25.87 -14.95 -13.34
C ALA A 299 25.67 -16.31 -14.04
N ARG A 300 26.42 -16.55 -15.10
CA ARG A 300 26.56 -17.84 -15.79
C ARG A 300 28.03 -18.07 -16.18
N ASN A 301 28.46 -19.32 -16.06
CA ASN A 301 29.73 -19.77 -16.54
C ASN A 301 29.71 -19.92 -18.08
N PRO A 302 30.89 -20.01 -18.75
CA PRO A 302 30.98 -20.21 -20.21
C PRO A 302 30.27 -21.46 -20.74
N ASP A 303 30.10 -22.48 -19.91
CA ASP A 303 29.34 -23.71 -20.22
C ASP A 303 27.83 -23.58 -20.07
N GLY A 304 27.35 -22.40 -19.65
CA GLY A 304 25.94 -22.10 -19.41
C GLY A 304 25.43 -22.45 -18.00
N SER A 305 26.23 -23.11 -17.15
CA SER A 305 25.91 -23.35 -15.75
C SER A 305 25.89 -22.05 -14.95
N TYR A 306 25.24 -22.06 -13.81
CA TYR A 306 25.21 -20.88 -12.92
C TYR A 306 26.52 -20.79 -12.12
N GLY A 307 27.08 -19.59 -12.04
CA GLY A 307 28.23 -19.31 -11.21
C GLY A 307 28.00 -19.59 -9.75
N VAL A 308 29.02 -20.09 -9.07
CA VAL A 308 29.00 -20.48 -7.64
C VAL A 308 30.18 -19.78 -6.96
N PRO A 309 30.02 -19.22 -5.74
CA PRO A 309 31.16 -18.69 -4.99
C PRO A 309 32.20 -19.77 -4.70
N GLU A 310 33.44 -19.36 -4.62
CA GLU A 310 34.50 -20.30 -4.21
C GLU A 310 34.30 -20.81 -2.79
N ALA A 311 34.64 -22.07 -2.54
CA ALA A 311 34.37 -22.76 -1.27
C ALA A 311 35.04 -22.13 -0.03
N ASN A 312 35.99 -21.22 -0.24
CA ASN A 312 36.73 -20.53 0.83
C ASN A 312 36.15 -19.18 1.21
N ASP A 313 35.13 -18.66 0.51
CA ASP A 313 34.48 -17.43 0.84
C ASP A 313 33.36 -17.68 1.86
N PHE A 314 33.80 -17.79 3.10
CA PHE A 314 32.98 -17.69 4.30
C PHE A 314 31.49 -18.00 4.10
N ASN A 315 31.14 -19.29 3.99
CA ASN A 315 29.77 -19.76 4.20
C ASN A 315 28.71 -18.84 3.57
N THR A 316 28.78 -18.68 2.25
CA THR A 316 27.83 -17.81 1.57
C THR A 316 26.44 -18.42 1.67
N SER A 317 25.59 -17.75 2.42
CA SER A 317 24.17 -18.08 2.50
C SER A 317 23.39 -17.56 1.28
N TYR A 318 24.08 -16.97 0.31
CA TYR A 318 23.46 -16.34 -0.86
C TYR A 318 23.57 -17.24 -2.07
N SER A 319 22.44 -17.69 -2.58
CA SER A 319 22.35 -18.42 -3.85
C SER A 319 22.54 -17.45 -5.03
N ASN A 320 22.73 -17.99 -6.23
CA ASN A 320 22.75 -17.19 -7.44
C ASN A 320 21.33 -16.63 -7.70
N PRO A 321 21.11 -15.29 -7.66
CA PRO A 321 19.78 -14.71 -7.83
C PRO A 321 19.14 -15.02 -9.18
N ILE A 322 19.96 -15.20 -10.23
CA ILE A 322 19.46 -15.54 -11.56
C ILE A 322 19.01 -17.01 -11.62
N PHE A 323 19.73 -17.90 -10.91
CA PHE A 323 19.28 -19.27 -10.72
C PHE A 323 17.92 -19.28 -10.00
N GLU A 324 17.80 -18.59 -8.88
CA GLU A 324 16.56 -18.54 -8.11
C GLU A 324 15.40 -18.00 -8.92
N ALA A 325 15.60 -16.91 -9.66
CA ALA A 325 14.58 -16.29 -10.47
C ALA A 325 14.11 -17.17 -11.65
N ASN A 326 14.98 -18.03 -12.19
CA ASN A 326 14.66 -18.88 -13.35
C ASN A 326 14.20 -20.28 -12.99
N MET A 327 14.66 -20.84 -11.87
CA MET A 327 14.42 -22.25 -11.53
C MET A 327 13.27 -22.43 -10.54
N LYS A 328 13.04 -21.48 -9.65
CA LYS A 328 11.86 -21.52 -8.77
C LYS A 328 10.59 -21.19 -9.57
N GLU A 329 9.59 -22.03 -9.46
CA GLU A 329 8.25 -21.71 -9.96
C GLU A 329 7.36 -21.28 -8.79
N ASN A 330 6.90 -20.04 -8.82
CA ASN A 330 5.90 -19.55 -7.88
C ASN A 330 4.83 -18.81 -8.67
N ARG A 331 3.67 -19.42 -8.80
CA ARG A 331 2.55 -18.85 -9.56
C ARG A 331 1.24 -19.05 -8.83
N THR A 332 0.39 -18.04 -8.93
CA THR A 332 -0.98 -18.07 -8.41
C THR A 332 -1.95 -17.74 -9.53
N ASN A 333 -2.88 -18.65 -9.78
CA ASN A 333 -4.01 -18.43 -10.68
C ASN A 333 -5.26 -18.17 -9.85
N ASN A 334 -5.88 -17.02 -10.02
CA ASN A 334 -7.13 -16.67 -9.37
C ASN A 334 -8.23 -16.53 -10.42
N TYR A 335 -9.34 -17.18 -10.16
CA TYR A 335 -10.57 -17.07 -10.92
C TYR A 335 -11.61 -16.42 -10.04
N GLN A 336 -12.30 -15.43 -10.57
CA GLN A 336 -13.32 -14.69 -9.85
C GLN A 336 -14.56 -14.55 -10.71
N LEU A 337 -15.72 -14.84 -10.12
CA LEU A 337 -17.03 -14.59 -10.68
C LEU A 337 -17.82 -13.67 -9.78
N ASP A 338 -18.07 -12.45 -10.22
CA ASP A 338 -18.99 -11.51 -9.61
C ASP A 338 -20.35 -11.62 -10.30
N TYR A 339 -21.43 -11.61 -9.55
CA TYR A 339 -22.78 -11.67 -10.10
C TYR A 339 -23.74 -10.84 -9.27
N ASN A 340 -24.68 -10.21 -9.96
CA ASN A 340 -25.75 -9.42 -9.36
C ASN A 340 -27.00 -9.49 -10.22
N VAL A 341 -28.11 -9.93 -9.65
CA VAL A 341 -29.42 -9.94 -10.29
C VAL A 341 -30.34 -9.03 -9.50
N PHE A 342 -31.08 -8.18 -10.16
CA PHE A 342 -31.96 -7.24 -9.49
C PHE A 342 -33.30 -7.08 -10.21
N ALA A 343 -34.29 -6.69 -9.42
CA ALA A 343 -35.59 -6.20 -9.90
C ALA A 343 -35.92 -4.85 -9.27
N ASN A 344 -36.33 -3.91 -10.10
CA ASN A 344 -36.92 -2.64 -9.70
C ASN A 344 -38.40 -2.70 -9.97
N ILE A 345 -39.24 -2.49 -8.95
CA ILE A 345 -40.70 -2.52 -9.02
C ILE A 345 -41.19 -1.12 -8.70
N LYS A 346 -41.91 -0.51 -9.64
CA LYS A 346 -42.44 0.88 -9.56
C LYS A 346 -43.97 0.83 -9.55
N PRO A 347 -44.62 0.42 -8.43
CA PRO A 347 -46.03 0.15 -8.41
C PRO A 347 -46.88 1.43 -8.49
N VAL A 348 -46.39 2.54 -7.96
CA VAL A 348 -47.02 3.87 -8.00
C VAL A 348 -45.96 4.93 -8.27
N LYS A 349 -46.38 6.10 -8.72
CA LYS A 349 -45.49 7.21 -8.99
C LYS A 349 -44.68 7.59 -7.73
N GLY A 350 -43.37 7.70 -7.88
CA GLY A 350 -42.46 8.05 -6.80
C GLY A 350 -41.94 6.87 -5.97
N LEU A 351 -42.65 5.72 -5.94
CA LEU A 351 -42.24 4.54 -5.19
C LEU A 351 -41.42 3.60 -6.11
N ASN A 352 -40.18 3.29 -5.68
CA ASN A 352 -39.33 2.29 -6.28
C ASN A 352 -38.90 1.27 -5.23
N ILE A 353 -39.23 0.01 -5.45
CA ILE A 353 -38.83 -1.12 -4.61
C ILE A 353 -37.77 -1.88 -5.37
N ARG A 354 -36.58 -2.02 -4.80
CA ARG A 354 -35.50 -2.81 -5.36
C ARG A 354 -35.24 -4.05 -4.55
N ILE A 355 -35.16 -5.16 -5.22
CA ILE A 355 -34.75 -6.46 -4.68
C ILE A 355 -33.51 -6.86 -5.45
N GLU A 356 -32.46 -7.24 -4.73
CA GLU A 356 -31.15 -7.53 -5.31
C GLU A 356 -30.52 -8.72 -4.61
N TYR A 357 -30.03 -9.67 -5.41
CA TYR A 357 -29.19 -10.77 -4.96
C TYR A 357 -27.90 -10.75 -5.72
N GLY A 358 -26.79 -10.65 -4.99
CA GLY A 358 -25.48 -10.59 -5.60
C GLY A 358 -24.41 -11.29 -4.77
N GLY A 359 -23.25 -11.44 -5.34
CA GLY A 359 -22.13 -12.05 -4.63
C GLY A 359 -20.90 -12.25 -5.49
N ASN A 360 -19.93 -12.89 -4.85
CA ASN A 360 -18.63 -13.20 -5.42
C ASN A 360 -18.29 -14.66 -5.15
N ARG A 361 -17.66 -15.31 -6.13
CA ARG A 361 -17.06 -16.64 -5.99
C ARG A 361 -15.63 -16.55 -6.50
N GLY A 362 -14.67 -16.88 -5.65
CA GLY A 362 -13.25 -16.88 -5.97
C GLY A 362 -12.65 -18.28 -5.84
N TRP A 363 -11.82 -18.68 -6.80
CA TRP A 363 -11.04 -19.91 -6.77
C TRP A 363 -9.58 -19.55 -6.98
N GLY A 364 -8.75 -19.86 -6.00
CA GLY A 364 -7.30 -19.68 -6.09
C GLY A 364 -6.59 -21.02 -6.25
N ASN A 365 -5.59 -21.07 -7.10
CA ASN A 365 -4.69 -22.20 -7.25
C ASN A 365 -3.25 -21.65 -7.20
N SER A 366 -2.58 -21.82 -6.05
CA SER A 366 -1.17 -21.48 -5.89
C SER A 366 -0.30 -22.71 -6.11
N TYR A 367 0.77 -22.48 -6.81
CA TYR A 367 1.75 -23.49 -7.18
C TYR A 367 3.15 -22.99 -6.88
N TYR A 368 3.87 -23.74 -6.06
CA TYR A 368 5.27 -23.52 -5.75
C TYR A 368 6.06 -24.79 -6.06
N PHE A 369 7.21 -24.63 -6.72
CA PHE A 369 8.19 -25.67 -6.95
C PHE A 369 9.59 -25.10 -6.89
N VAL A 370 10.47 -25.82 -6.22
CA VAL A 370 11.92 -25.61 -6.24
C VAL A 370 12.59 -26.92 -6.60
N PRO A 371 13.56 -26.94 -7.57
CA PRO A 371 14.29 -28.15 -7.92
C PRO A 371 15.34 -28.51 -6.87
N ASP A 372 15.87 -29.72 -6.96
CA ASP A 372 17.10 -30.09 -6.25
C ASP A 372 18.27 -29.26 -6.78
N TYR A 373 19.02 -28.63 -5.90
CA TYR A 373 20.27 -28.00 -6.30
C TYR A 373 21.28 -27.94 -5.16
N SER A 374 22.54 -27.87 -5.53
CA SER A 374 23.66 -27.59 -4.64
C SER A 374 24.34 -26.32 -5.11
N TYR A 375 24.58 -25.39 -4.20
CA TYR A 375 25.22 -24.12 -4.47
C TYR A 375 26.25 -23.82 -3.35
N GLY A 376 27.53 -24.12 -3.64
CA GLY A 376 28.54 -24.14 -2.59
C GLY A 376 28.15 -25.13 -1.49
N ASN A 377 28.02 -24.66 -0.27
CA ASN A 377 27.60 -25.46 0.89
C ASN A 377 26.06 -25.53 1.07
N ILE A 378 25.30 -24.80 0.28
CA ILE A 378 23.84 -24.78 0.32
C ILE A 378 23.33 -25.98 -0.49
N LYS A 379 22.56 -26.85 0.16
CA LYS A 379 21.82 -27.92 -0.49
C LYS A 379 20.34 -27.66 -0.31
N VAL A 380 19.61 -27.60 -1.39
CA VAL A 380 18.16 -27.45 -1.39
C VAL A 380 17.58 -28.74 -1.96
N GLU A 381 16.74 -29.36 -1.17
CA GLU A 381 15.96 -30.52 -1.58
C GLU A 381 14.73 -30.05 -2.36
N SER A 382 14.47 -30.73 -3.49
CA SER A 382 13.31 -30.40 -4.34
C SER A 382 12.01 -30.46 -3.53
N GLN A 383 11.16 -29.47 -3.74
CA GLN A 383 9.88 -29.34 -3.04
C GLN A 383 8.79 -28.84 -3.97
N SER A 384 7.61 -29.44 -3.92
CA SER A 384 6.39 -28.91 -4.53
C SER A 384 5.33 -28.67 -3.47
N THR A 385 4.70 -27.49 -3.55
CA THR A 385 3.54 -27.14 -2.73
C THR A 385 2.39 -26.71 -3.62
N ARG A 386 1.21 -27.24 -3.35
CA ARG A 386 -0.04 -26.91 -4.05
C ARG A 386 -1.06 -26.42 -3.04
N THR A 387 -1.59 -25.22 -3.25
CA THR A 387 -2.66 -24.69 -2.40
C THR A 387 -3.87 -24.36 -3.26
N LYS A 388 -5.03 -24.81 -2.85
CA LYS A 388 -6.33 -24.43 -3.43
C LYS A 388 -7.11 -23.65 -2.41
N THR A 389 -7.70 -22.55 -2.83
CA THR A 389 -8.58 -21.73 -2.01
C THR A 389 -9.92 -21.56 -2.70
N LEU A 390 -10.98 -21.48 -1.92
CA LEU A 390 -12.32 -21.14 -2.38
C LEU A 390 -12.87 -20.04 -1.47
N SER A 391 -13.33 -18.96 -2.04
CA SER A 391 -14.00 -17.87 -1.32
C SER A 391 -15.43 -17.71 -1.82
N LYS A 392 -16.35 -17.52 -0.88
CA LYS A 392 -17.78 -17.37 -1.15
C LYS A 392 -18.29 -16.14 -0.40
N TYR A 393 -18.86 -15.20 -1.14
CA TYR A 393 -19.59 -14.06 -0.58
C TYR A 393 -20.95 -13.97 -1.24
N SER A 394 -21.99 -13.66 -0.49
CA SER A 394 -23.33 -13.40 -0.99
C SER A 394 -23.96 -12.26 -0.22
N SER A 395 -24.79 -11.50 -0.88
CA SER A 395 -25.64 -10.49 -0.28
C SER A 395 -27.06 -10.51 -0.86
N PHE A 396 -28.04 -10.33 0.00
CA PHE A 396 -29.43 -10.14 -0.37
C PHE A 396 -29.92 -8.82 0.17
N LYS A 397 -30.39 -7.95 -0.71
CA LYS A 397 -30.82 -6.58 -0.38
C LYS A 397 -32.23 -6.35 -0.85
N GLN A 398 -32.99 -5.64 -0.03
CA GLN A 398 -34.34 -5.18 -0.35
C GLN A 398 -34.53 -3.80 0.22
N TYR A 399 -34.88 -2.85 -0.63
CA TYR A 399 -35.16 -1.52 -0.16
C TYR A 399 -36.21 -0.82 -1.01
N ALA A 400 -36.96 0.05 -0.36
CA ALA A 400 -37.97 0.88 -0.97
C ALA A 400 -37.56 2.36 -0.87
N THR A 401 -37.63 3.08 -1.95
CA THR A 401 -37.41 4.53 -2.01
C THR A 401 -38.69 5.19 -2.47
N TYR A 402 -39.16 6.20 -1.71
CA TYR A 402 -40.33 6.99 -2.06
C TYR A 402 -39.98 8.46 -2.20
N ASP A 403 -40.12 8.96 -3.42
CA ASP A 403 -39.87 10.35 -3.83
C ASP A 403 -41.21 11.07 -3.94
N PHE A 404 -41.40 12.17 -3.19
CA PHE A 404 -42.65 12.92 -3.23
C PHE A 404 -42.47 14.40 -2.86
N ASP A 405 -43.34 15.21 -3.42
CA ASP A 405 -43.43 16.66 -3.21
C ASP A 405 -44.76 17.04 -2.54
N PRO A 406 -44.86 17.01 -1.18
CA PRO A 406 -46.14 17.28 -0.49
C PRO A 406 -46.58 18.74 -0.63
N PHE A 407 -45.64 19.66 -0.78
CA PHE A 407 -45.86 21.09 -0.99
C PHE A 407 -44.90 21.65 -2.02
N LYS A 408 -45.26 22.77 -2.63
CA LYS A 408 -44.41 23.47 -3.59
C LYS A 408 -43.04 23.76 -2.97
N HIS A 409 -41.95 23.44 -3.69
CA HIS A 409 -40.57 23.64 -3.25
C HIS A 409 -40.11 22.77 -2.06
N ASN A 410 -40.83 21.71 -1.72
CA ASN A 410 -40.44 20.74 -0.71
C ASN A 410 -40.34 19.38 -1.35
N HIS A 411 -39.11 18.85 -1.50
CA HIS A 411 -38.89 17.54 -2.03
C HIS A 411 -38.37 16.60 -0.94
N PHE A 412 -39.02 15.47 -0.78
CA PHE A 412 -38.67 14.41 0.16
C PHE A 412 -38.35 13.13 -0.60
N GLN A 413 -37.29 12.47 -0.18
CA GLN A 413 -36.97 11.10 -0.55
C GLN A 413 -36.75 10.30 0.74
N ILE A 414 -37.57 9.28 0.95
CA ILE A 414 -37.47 8.37 2.08
C ILE A 414 -37.03 7.00 1.55
N MET A 415 -36.02 6.42 2.16
CA MET A 415 -35.55 5.06 1.87
C MET A 415 -35.64 4.21 3.14
N LEU A 416 -36.15 3.00 3.03
CA LEU A 416 -36.11 1.97 4.06
C LEU A 416 -35.60 0.70 3.43
N GLY A 417 -34.71 0.00 4.13
CA GLY A 417 -34.09 -1.18 3.57
C GLY A 417 -33.59 -2.18 4.59
N HIS A 418 -33.37 -3.37 4.09
CA HIS A 418 -32.79 -4.52 4.76
C HIS A 418 -31.71 -5.13 3.86
N GLU A 419 -30.62 -5.59 4.47
CA GLU A 419 -29.55 -6.29 3.80
C GLU A 419 -29.03 -7.43 4.67
N ALA A 420 -28.91 -8.62 4.10
CA ALA A 420 -28.21 -9.76 4.68
C ALA A 420 -26.98 -10.07 3.86
N GLN A 421 -25.84 -10.25 4.52
CA GLN A 421 -24.56 -10.60 3.91
C GLN A 421 -23.98 -11.81 4.64
N TRP A 422 -23.36 -12.73 3.89
CA TRP A 422 -22.67 -13.88 4.47
C TRP A 422 -21.54 -14.35 3.56
N GLY A 423 -20.56 -14.95 4.17
CA GLY A 423 -19.40 -15.46 3.44
C GLY A 423 -18.67 -16.55 4.19
N ASN A 424 -17.84 -17.28 3.43
CA ASN A 424 -16.92 -18.30 3.91
C ASN A 424 -15.74 -18.40 2.96
N TRP A 425 -14.63 -18.97 3.45
CA TRP A 425 -13.48 -19.34 2.64
C TRP A 425 -13.01 -20.75 3.06
N GLU A 426 -12.38 -21.43 2.14
CA GLU A 426 -11.84 -22.78 2.34
C GLU A 426 -10.42 -22.81 1.74
N SER A 427 -9.50 -23.51 2.36
CA SER A 427 -8.15 -23.71 1.86
C SER A 427 -7.71 -25.14 2.07
N LEU A 428 -7.03 -25.70 1.07
CA LEU A 428 -6.38 -27.00 1.14
C LEU A 428 -4.98 -26.88 0.54
N SER A 429 -3.98 -27.23 1.32
CA SER A 429 -2.57 -27.23 0.91
C SER A 429 -1.96 -28.63 1.08
N GLY A 430 -1.12 -28.99 0.13
CA GLY A 430 -0.31 -30.20 0.21
C GLY A 430 1.11 -29.91 -0.26
N SER A 431 2.10 -30.51 0.38
CA SER A 431 3.51 -30.40 0.02
C SER A 431 4.22 -31.74 0.07
N ARG A 432 5.20 -31.94 -0.82
CA ARG A 432 6.18 -33.05 -0.78
C ARG A 432 7.53 -32.57 -1.22
N LYS A 433 8.56 -33.28 -0.76
CA LYS A 433 9.98 -33.11 -1.14
C LYS A 433 10.51 -34.34 -1.87
N GLY A 434 11.77 -34.28 -2.31
CA GLY A 434 12.49 -35.44 -2.88
C GLY A 434 11.91 -35.88 -4.22
N TYR A 435 11.98 -35.00 -5.23
CA TYR A 435 11.56 -35.29 -6.59
C TYR A 435 12.70 -35.92 -7.38
N ILE A 436 12.43 -36.99 -8.11
CA ILE A 436 13.42 -37.72 -8.92
C ILE A 436 13.85 -36.95 -10.20
N SER A 437 13.14 -35.93 -10.58
CA SER A 437 13.41 -35.13 -11.77
C SER A 437 12.76 -33.76 -11.67
N ASP A 438 13.48 -32.73 -12.10
CA ASP A 438 13.00 -31.34 -12.13
C ASP A 438 11.88 -31.08 -13.15
N SER A 439 11.58 -32.04 -14.03
CA SER A 439 10.48 -31.95 -14.98
C SER A 439 9.16 -32.56 -14.47
N LEU A 440 9.17 -33.24 -13.32
CA LEU A 440 8.05 -33.98 -12.77
C LEU A 440 7.57 -33.34 -11.47
N HIS A 441 6.63 -32.39 -11.55
CA HIS A 441 6.19 -31.53 -10.46
C HIS A 441 4.87 -31.96 -9.79
N SER A 442 4.32 -33.14 -10.11
CA SER A 442 3.10 -33.63 -9.48
C SER A 442 3.36 -34.07 -8.03
N LEU A 443 2.49 -33.66 -7.09
CA LEU A 443 2.61 -34.05 -5.68
C LEU A 443 2.76 -35.56 -5.49
N GLY A 444 2.08 -36.37 -6.33
CA GLY A 444 2.11 -37.84 -6.23
C GLY A 444 3.48 -38.46 -6.48
N ILE A 445 4.43 -37.72 -7.08
CA ILE A 445 5.77 -38.23 -7.50
C ILE A 445 6.83 -38.00 -6.43
N GLY A 446 6.66 -36.94 -5.61
CA GLY A 446 7.56 -36.67 -4.50
C GLY A 446 7.52 -37.78 -3.43
N ASP A 447 8.58 -37.86 -2.62
CA ASP A 447 8.70 -38.84 -1.56
C ASP A 447 7.47 -38.81 -0.64
N ALA A 448 6.79 -39.95 -0.53
CA ALA A 448 5.57 -40.09 0.25
C ALA A 448 5.80 -39.85 1.75
N SER A 449 7.02 -40.13 2.26
CA SER A 449 7.37 -39.94 3.67
C SER A 449 7.47 -38.48 4.05
N THR A 450 7.67 -37.56 3.09
CA THR A 450 7.76 -36.12 3.28
C THR A 450 6.42 -35.41 3.14
N ALA A 451 5.33 -36.17 2.89
CA ALA A 451 4.02 -35.58 2.64
C ALA A 451 3.51 -34.78 3.83
N THR A 452 3.18 -33.52 3.60
CA THR A 452 2.48 -32.68 4.55
C THR A 452 1.18 -32.17 3.92
N ASN A 453 0.17 -31.97 4.75
CA ASN A 453 -1.08 -31.35 4.34
C ASN A 453 -1.60 -30.41 5.44
N SER A 454 -2.34 -29.42 5.01
CA SER A 454 -3.13 -28.57 5.88
C SER A 454 -4.42 -28.19 5.18
N GLY A 455 -5.48 -28.05 5.94
CA GLY A 455 -6.76 -27.56 5.43
C GLY A 455 -7.44 -26.69 6.45
N ASP A 456 -8.20 -25.73 5.99
CA ASP A 456 -9.00 -24.84 6.81
C ASP A 456 -10.30 -24.53 6.04
N ASP A 457 -11.42 -24.84 6.66
CA ASP A 457 -12.76 -24.54 6.10
C ASP A 457 -13.17 -23.08 6.37
N GLY A 458 -12.28 -22.31 7.03
CA GLY A 458 -12.54 -20.96 7.46
C GLY A 458 -13.71 -20.87 8.44
N THR A 459 -13.92 -19.69 8.97
CA THR A 459 -15.09 -19.48 9.82
C THR A 459 -16.15 -18.69 9.06
N PRO A 460 -17.36 -19.28 8.87
CA PRO A 460 -18.47 -18.54 8.26
C PRO A 460 -18.79 -17.27 9.04
N TRP A 461 -19.08 -16.20 8.33
CA TRP A 461 -19.49 -14.93 8.91
C TRP A 461 -20.79 -14.43 8.28
N ALA A 462 -21.55 -13.68 9.04
CA ALA A 462 -22.78 -13.06 8.57
C ALA A 462 -22.99 -11.70 9.20
N ILE A 463 -23.59 -10.81 8.43
CA ILE A 463 -24.08 -9.48 8.88
C ILE A 463 -25.51 -9.33 8.42
N GLU A 464 -26.38 -8.91 9.33
CA GLU A 464 -27.75 -8.51 9.04
C GLU A 464 -27.97 -7.05 9.38
N SER A 465 -28.61 -6.31 8.49
CA SER A 465 -28.63 -4.85 8.53
C SER A 465 -30.01 -4.30 8.23
N TYR A 466 -30.44 -3.31 9.00
CA TYR A 466 -31.65 -2.52 8.75
C TYR A 466 -31.26 -1.05 8.66
N PHE A 467 -31.79 -0.34 7.67
CA PHE A 467 -31.45 1.05 7.49
C PHE A 467 -32.62 1.91 6.99
N GLY A 468 -32.57 3.18 7.36
CA GLY A 468 -33.48 4.23 6.88
C GLY A 468 -32.69 5.48 6.52
N ARG A 469 -33.08 6.14 5.44
CA ARG A 469 -32.52 7.43 5.00
C ARG A 469 -33.64 8.39 4.66
N LEU A 470 -33.48 9.61 5.10
CA LEU A 470 -34.31 10.76 4.70
C LEU A 470 -33.43 11.76 3.99
N ASN A 471 -33.77 12.11 2.75
CA ASN A 471 -33.26 13.28 2.06
C ASN A 471 -34.37 14.31 1.95
N TYR A 472 -34.12 15.55 2.37
CA TYR A 472 -35.07 16.66 2.29
C TYR A 472 -34.41 17.85 1.60
N ASN A 473 -35.06 18.38 0.59
CA ASN A 473 -34.64 19.57 -0.12
C ASN A 473 -35.75 20.64 -0.02
N LEU A 474 -35.43 21.72 0.68
CA LEU A 474 -36.32 22.86 0.86
C LEU A 474 -35.85 24.01 -0.03
N LEU A 475 -36.70 24.48 -0.93
CA LEU A 475 -36.48 25.65 -1.80
C LEU A 475 -35.28 25.52 -2.72
N GLU A 476 -34.73 24.30 -2.92
CA GLU A 476 -33.43 24.06 -3.56
C GLU A 476 -32.24 24.78 -2.88
N ARG A 477 -32.41 25.20 -1.63
CA ARG A 477 -31.40 25.96 -0.83
C ARG A 477 -30.91 25.19 0.36
N TYR A 478 -31.82 24.60 1.14
CA TYR A 478 -31.51 23.91 2.37
C TYR A 478 -31.71 22.42 2.16
N LEU A 479 -30.63 21.68 2.30
CA LEU A 479 -30.59 20.25 2.07
C LEU A 479 -30.29 19.55 3.39
N LEU A 480 -31.06 18.52 3.72
CA LEU A 480 -30.85 17.66 4.87
C LEU A 480 -30.79 16.21 4.41
N THR A 481 -29.78 15.49 4.85
CA THR A 481 -29.72 14.02 4.78
C THR A 481 -29.61 13.48 6.19
N ALA A 482 -30.47 12.55 6.58
CA ALA A 482 -30.38 11.83 7.83
C ALA A 482 -30.43 10.33 7.56
N THR A 483 -29.53 9.56 8.15
CA THR A 483 -29.46 8.11 7.99
C THR A 483 -29.36 7.45 9.37
N LEU A 484 -30.12 6.39 9.56
CA LEU A 484 -29.99 5.50 10.70
C LEU A 484 -29.81 4.09 10.18
N ARG A 485 -28.73 3.43 10.60
CA ARG A 485 -28.46 2.03 10.27
C ARG A 485 -28.15 1.25 11.53
N THR A 486 -28.57 0.01 11.59
CA THR A 486 -28.15 -0.96 12.60
C THR A 486 -27.66 -2.21 11.93
N ASP A 487 -26.50 -2.71 12.37
CA ASP A 487 -25.88 -3.93 11.85
C ASP A 487 -25.68 -4.95 12.98
N GLY A 488 -26.10 -6.18 12.74
CA GLY A 488 -25.86 -7.32 13.61
C GLY A 488 -24.79 -8.24 13.00
N SER A 489 -23.66 -8.43 13.70
CA SER A 489 -22.54 -9.22 13.21
C SER A 489 -22.31 -10.50 13.99
N SER A 490 -21.99 -11.59 13.29
CA SER A 490 -21.54 -12.85 13.89
C SER A 490 -20.15 -12.76 14.54
N SER A 491 -19.39 -11.71 14.31
CA SER A 491 -18.08 -11.49 14.92
C SER A 491 -18.14 -11.16 16.40
N PHE A 492 -19.32 -10.78 16.92
CA PHE A 492 -19.51 -10.35 18.32
C PHE A 492 -20.47 -11.25 19.07
N GLY A 493 -20.27 -11.33 20.38
CA GLY A 493 -21.12 -12.05 21.32
C GLY A 493 -22.55 -11.50 21.36
N LYS A 494 -23.47 -12.28 21.94
CA LYS A 494 -24.91 -12.00 21.95
C LYS A 494 -25.26 -10.58 22.44
N ASN A 495 -24.56 -10.09 23.45
CA ASN A 495 -24.88 -8.80 24.10
C ASN A 495 -24.46 -7.59 23.28
N ASN A 496 -23.40 -7.71 22.44
CA ASN A 496 -22.80 -6.62 21.69
C ASN A 496 -22.88 -6.83 20.16
N ARG A 497 -23.72 -7.77 19.72
CA ARG A 497 -23.85 -8.12 18.30
C ARG A 497 -24.35 -6.96 17.44
N TRP A 498 -25.29 -6.17 17.96
CA TRP A 498 -25.92 -5.07 17.23
C TRP A 498 -25.25 -3.73 17.50
N GLY A 499 -24.81 -3.07 16.44
CA GLY A 499 -24.29 -1.71 16.44
C GLY A 499 -25.29 -0.73 15.80
N TRP A 500 -25.33 0.51 16.30
CA TRP A 500 -26.17 1.58 15.78
C TRP A 500 -25.34 2.71 15.21
N PHE A 501 -25.63 3.11 13.99
CA PHE A 501 -24.83 4.05 13.20
C PHE A 501 -25.71 5.20 12.66
N PRO A 502 -26.02 6.22 13.49
CA PRO A 502 -26.72 7.42 13.06
C PRO A 502 -25.78 8.36 12.32
N SER A 503 -26.33 9.08 11.35
CA SER A 503 -25.65 10.20 10.69
C SER A 503 -26.61 11.28 10.23
N ALA A 504 -26.11 12.52 10.16
CA ALA A 504 -26.84 13.67 9.63
C ALA A 504 -25.91 14.59 8.85
N ALA A 505 -26.40 15.17 7.78
CA ALA A 505 -25.70 16.20 7.03
C ALA A 505 -26.67 17.32 6.61
N LEU A 506 -26.18 18.54 6.71
CA LEU A 506 -26.86 19.76 6.28
C LEU A 506 -26.05 20.42 5.18
N ALA A 507 -26.71 20.94 4.17
CA ALA A 507 -26.07 21.84 3.23
C ALA A 507 -26.95 23.05 2.94
N TRP A 508 -26.28 24.20 2.80
CA TRP A 508 -26.91 25.46 2.48
C TRP A 508 -26.31 26.04 1.18
N ARG A 509 -27.13 26.17 0.16
CA ARG A 509 -26.78 26.82 -1.10
C ARG A 509 -26.95 28.32 -1.00
N ILE A 510 -25.94 29.01 -0.56
CA ILE A 510 -25.96 30.43 -0.25
C ILE A 510 -26.22 31.24 -1.52
N THR A 511 -25.69 30.82 -2.67
CA THR A 511 -25.95 31.51 -3.96
C THR A 511 -27.40 31.51 -4.41
N GLN A 512 -28.24 30.60 -3.89
CA GLN A 512 -29.69 30.58 -4.19
C GLN A 512 -30.48 31.57 -3.34
N GLU A 513 -29.85 32.24 -2.39
CA GLU A 513 -30.50 33.22 -1.54
C GLU A 513 -30.81 34.54 -2.28
N PRO A 514 -31.91 35.23 -1.94
CA PRO A 514 -32.29 36.49 -2.59
C PRO A 514 -31.18 37.55 -2.54
N PHE A 515 -30.41 37.63 -1.44
CA PHE A 515 -29.35 38.59 -1.25
C PHE A 515 -28.10 38.32 -2.10
N MET A 516 -27.98 37.12 -2.73
CA MET A 516 -26.86 36.75 -3.59
C MET A 516 -27.16 36.91 -5.09
N LYS A 517 -28.40 37.25 -5.48
CA LYS A 517 -28.82 37.30 -6.90
C LYS A 517 -27.99 38.26 -7.76
N ASP A 518 -27.46 39.32 -7.19
CA ASP A 518 -26.69 40.34 -7.90
C ASP A 518 -25.18 40.02 -7.95
N VAL A 519 -24.74 38.97 -7.25
CA VAL A 519 -23.33 38.57 -7.19
C VAL A 519 -23.01 37.61 -8.36
N LYS A 520 -22.88 38.14 -9.58
CA LYS A 520 -22.72 37.37 -10.82
C LYS A 520 -21.38 36.66 -10.95
N TRP A 521 -20.33 37.16 -10.29
CA TRP A 521 -18.98 36.55 -10.36
C TRP A 521 -18.86 35.27 -9.53
N LEU A 522 -19.76 35.03 -8.59
CA LEU A 522 -19.83 33.84 -7.75
C LEU A 522 -20.97 32.94 -8.22
N SER A 523 -20.61 31.91 -8.98
CA SER A 523 -21.56 30.99 -9.64
C SER A 523 -22.15 29.97 -8.65
N ASN A 524 -21.38 29.55 -7.66
CA ASN A 524 -21.83 28.66 -6.58
C ASN A 524 -21.12 28.99 -5.29
N TRP A 525 -21.88 28.94 -4.19
CA TRP A 525 -21.37 28.92 -2.82
C TRP A 525 -22.29 28.03 -1.99
N LYS A 526 -21.76 26.87 -1.58
CA LYS A 526 -22.47 25.90 -0.76
C LYS A 526 -21.65 25.59 0.48
N LEU A 527 -22.28 25.69 1.65
CA LEU A 527 -21.76 25.29 2.95
C LEU A 527 -22.30 23.90 3.27
N ARG A 528 -21.45 23.01 3.73
CA ARG A 528 -21.80 21.64 4.14
C ARG A 528 -21.35 21.38 5.57
N LEU A 529 -22.20 20.74 6.36
CA LEU A 529 -21.90 20.28 7.72
C LEU A 529 -22.38 18.85 7.85
N GLY A 530 -21.47 17.93 8.15
CA GLY A 530 -21.76 16.51 8.31
C GLY A 530 -21.28 15.97 9.65
N TRP A 531 -22.08 15.08 10.22
CA TRP A 531 -21.75 14.29 11.41
C TRP A 531 -22.25 12.88 11.23
N GLY A 532 -21.50 11.90 11.76
CA GLY A 532 -21.98 10.54 11.79
C GLY A 532 -21.09 9.60 12.57
N LEU A 533 -21.70 8.48 12.96
CA LEU A 533 -21.07 7.37 13.61
C LEU A 533 -21.06 6.18 12.63
N VAL A 534 -19.89 5.54 12.45
CA VAL A 534 -19.73 4.32 11.67
C VAL A 534 -18.93 3.29 12.46
N GLY A 535 -19.18 2.01 12.20
CA GLY A 535 -18.54 0.92 12.92
C GLY A 535 -17.39 0.27 12.14
N ASN A 536 -16.61 -0.54 12.84
CA ASN A 536 -15.68 -1.50 12.26
C ASN A 536 -15.72 -2.80 13.05
N GLN A 537 -15.65 -3.95 12.34
CA GLN A 537 -15.66 -5.29 12.91
C GLN A 537 -14.43 -6.11 12.55
N SER A 538 -13.38 -5.47 12.04
CA SER A 538 -12.18 -6.15 11.53
C SER A 538 -11.44 -6.93 12.62
N THR A 539 -12.02 -8.07 13.01
CA THR A 539 -11.44 -9.12 13.82
C THR A 539 -11.62 -10.44 13.10
N GLY A 540 -10.95 -11.48 13.50
CA GLY A 540 -11.31 -12.82 13.03
C GLY A 540 -12.76 -13.17 13.42
N SER A 541 -13.41 -14.03 12.64
CA SER A 541 -14.72 -14.56 13.00
C SER A 541 -14.64 -15.24 14.37
N PHE A 542 -15.69 -15.10 15.18
CA PHE A 542 -15.75 -15.58 16.57
C PHE A 542 -14.59 -15.14 17.46
N ALA A 543 -14.03 -13.95 17.24
CA ALA A 543 -12.95 -13.40 18.07
C ALA A 543 -13.32 -13.27 19.56
N TYR A 544 -14.61 -13.22 19.88
CA TYR A 544 -15.13 -13.20 21.23
C TYR A 544 -15.08 -14.55 21.96
N GLY A 545 -14.92 -15.67 21.22
CA GLY A 545 -14.96 -17.03 21.74
C GLY A 545 -13.59 -17.58 22.08
N ALA A 546 -13.56 -18.65 22.87
CA ALA A 546 -12.39 -19.49 23.04
C ALA A 546 -12.18 -20.33 21.76
N THR A 547 -10.94 -20.44 21.32
CA THR A 547 -10.54 -21.36 20.25
C THR A 547 -9.70 -22.50 20.84
N MET A 548 -9.68 -23.66 20.16
CA MET A 548 -8.90 -24.82 20.59
C MET A 548 -7.87 -25.14 19.51
N ASN A 549 -6.64 -25.43 19.93
CA ASN A 549 -5.62 -26.03 19.08
C ASN A 549 -5.55 -27.52 19.32
N ASN A 550 -5.19 -28.27 18.31
CA ASN A 550 -4.89 -29.69 18.44
C ASN A 550 -3.40 -29.90 18.75
N VAL A 551 -3.11 -31.01 19.40
CA VAL A 551 -1.75 -31.46 19.67
C VAL A 551 -1.68 -32.98 19.58
N ALA A 552 -0.62 -33.51 18.95
CA ALA A 552 -0.36 -34.94 18.92
C ALA A 552 0.10 -35.40 20.31
N THR A 553 -0.56 -36.41 20.84
CA THR A 553 -0.18 -37.03 22.11
C THR A 553 0.05 -38.54 21.92
N ALA A 554 0.65 -39.20 22.89
CA ALA A 554 0.86 -40.64 22.86
C ALA A 554 -0.46 -41.45 22.72
N TRP A 555 -1.59 -40.83 23.06
CA TRP A 555 -2.93 -41.46 23.00
C TRP A 555 -3.79 -40.97 21.83
N GLY A 556 -3.22 -40.24 20.89
CA GLY A 556 -3.93 -39.64 19.75
C GLY A 556 -3.97 -38.11 19.82
N THR A 557 -4.91 -37.52 19.11
CA THR A 557 -5.05 -36.05 19.05
C THR A 557 -5.66 -35.51 20.35
N GLY A 558 -4.91 -34.72 21.08
CA GLY A 558 -5.39 -33.90 22.20
C GLY A 558 -5.78 -32.50 21.75
N TYR A 559 -6.51 -31.77 22.60
CA TYR A 559 -6.90 -30.37 22.35
C TYR A 559 -6.58 -29.53 23.57
N TYR A 560 -6.13 -28.29 23.35
CA TYR A 560 -5.91 -27.31 24.42
C TYR A 560 -6.46 -25.94 23.99
N PRO A 561 -6.84 -25.07 24.95
CA PRO A 561 -7.32 -23.72 24.63
C PRO A 561 -6.25 -22.91 23.91
N ALA A 562 -6.60 -22.34 22.77
CA ALA A 562 -5.69 -21.54 21.93
C ALA A 562 -5.81 -20.04 22.20
N ARG A 563 -6.96 -19.58 22.72
CA ARG A 563 -7.23 -18.17 23.01
C ARG A 563 -8.15 -18.03 24.20
N PHE A 564 -7.93 -16.99 25.01
CA PHE A 564 -8.87 -16.58 26.03
C PHE A 564 -10.13 -15.97 25.40
N PRO A 565 -11.34 -16.32 25.87
CA PRO A 565 -12.56 -15.70 25.37
C PRO A 565 -12.75 -14.27 25.90
N ASN A 566 -13.45 -13.44 25.13
CA ASN A 566 -14.01 -12.16 25.57
C ASN A 566 -15.42 -11.99 25.04
N PRO A 567 -16.45 -12.47 25.74
CA PRO A 567 -17.85 -12.38 25.30
C PRO A 567 -18.38 -10.94 25.22
N ASP A 568 -17.72 -9.98 25.86
CA ASP A 568 -18.08 -8.56 25.87
C ASP A 568 -17.42 -7.75 24.75
N LEU A 569 -16.73 -8.41 23.84
CA LEU A 569 -16.15 -7.78 22.66
C LEU A 569 -17.24 -7.07 21.84
N LYS A 570 -16.98 -5.80 21.48
CA LYS A 570 -17.93 -4.92 20.78
C LYS A 570 -17.27 -4.22 19.59
N TRP A 571 -18.09 -3.49 18.84
CA TRP A 571 -17.71 -2.70 17.68
C TRP A 571 -16.67 -1.63 18.00
N GLU A 572 -15.68 -1.42 17.11
CA GLU A 572 -14.98 -0.13 17.02
C GLU A 572 -15.98 0.91 16.51
N SER A 573 -15.90 2.12 17.01
CA SER A 573 -16.82 3.21 16.64
C SER A 573 -16.03 4.44 16.21
N THR A 574 -16.23 4.87 14.98
CA THR A 574 -15.62 6.10 14.45
C THR A 574 -16.66 7.22 14.42
N ASN A 575 -16.42 8.25 15.21
CA ASN A 575 -17.17 9.50 15.21
C ASN A 575 -16.49 10.49 14.26
N SER A 576 -17.23 11.01 13.29
CA SER A 576 -16.70 11.88 12.25
C SER A 576 -17.48 13.16 12.13
N TRP A 577 -16.78 14.28 12.14
CA TRP A 577 -17.29 15.61 11.81
C TRP A 577 -16.64 16.13 10.54
N ASN A 578 -17.41 16.76 9.67
CA ASN A 578 -16.93 17.38 8.45
C ASN A 578 -17.59 18.74 8.24
N VAL A 579 -16.78 19.74 7.91
CA VAL A 579 -17.23 21.06 7.44
C VAL A 579 -16.65 21.28 6.06
N GLY A 580 -17.49 21.52 5.06
CA GLY A 580 -17.09 21.71 3.69
C GLY A 580 -17.64 23.00 3.09
N MET A 581 -16.89 23.60 2.18
CA MET A 581 -17.29 24.76 1.39
C MET A 581 -16.98 24.50 -0.08
N ASP A 582 -17.99 24.65 -0.92
CA ASP A 582 -17.87 24.54 -2.36
C ASP A 582 -18.08 25.93 -2.98
N PHE A 583 -17.06 26.44 -3.66
CA PHE A 583 -17.11 27.68 -4.40
C PHE A 583 -16.97 27.42 -5.89
N ALA A 584 -17.71 28.17 -6.71
CA ALA A 584 -17.46 28.28 -8.14
C ALA A 584 -17.56 29.74 -8.59
N PHE A 585 -16.63 30.16 -9.41
CA PHE A 585 -16.47 31.52 -9.86
C PHE A 585 -16.52 31.59 -11.40
N LEU A 586 -16.92 32.78 -11.93
CA LEU A 586 -16.83 33.10 -13.35
C LEU A 586 -17.52 32.05 -14.25
N ASP A 587 -18.80 31.78 -14.02
CA ASP A 587 -19.59 30.77 -14.72
C ASP A 587 -18.98 29.37 -14.64
N ASN A 588 -18.59 28.96 -13.43
CA ASN A 588 -17.94 27.68 -13.09
C ASN A 588 -16.57 27.47 -13.76
N ARG A 589 -15.90 28.53 -14.20
CA ARG A 589 -14.53 28.39 -14.74
C ARG A 589 -13.48 28.08 -13.68
N ILE A 590 -13.75 28.46 -12.41
CA ILE A 590 -12.91 28.13 -11.26
C ILE A 590 -13.80 27.49 -10.22
N GLU A 591 -13.56 26.25 -9.91
CA GLU A 591 -14.20 25.51 -8.80
C GLU A 591 -13.16 25.31 -7.70
N PHE A 592 -13.50 25.68 -6.47
CA PHE A 592 -12.64 25.55 -5.32
C PHE A 592 -13.42 24.91 -4.17
N ILE A 593 -12.95 23.76 -3.70
CA ILE A 593 -13.59 22.98 -2.63
C ILE A 593 -12.61 22.88 -1.48
N VAL A 594 -13.10 23.15 -0.27
CA VAL A 594 -12.36 22.99 0.99
C VAL A 594 -13.17 22.10 1.91
N ASP A 595 -12.55 21.07 2.45
CA ASP A 595 -13.11 20.21 3.49
C ASP A 595 -12.18 20.19 4.70
N ALA A 596 -12.72 20.43 5.90
CA ALA A 596 -12.04 20.23 7.17
C ALA A 596 -12.75 19.12 7.94
N TYR A 597 -11.99 18.20 8.53
CA TYR A 597 -12.57 17.05 9.20
C TYR A 597 -11.86 16.72 10.51
N LEU A 598 -12.63 16.07 11.38
CA LEU A 598 -12.17 15.41 12.61
C LEU A 598 -12.81 14.04 12.69
N LYS A 599 -11.98 12.99 12.74
CA LYS A 599 -12.41 11.61 12.94
C LYS A 599 -11.78 11.07 14.21
N LYS A 600 -12.57 10.52 15.09
CA LYS A 600 -12.10 9.86 16.30
C LYS A 600 -12.66 8.44 16.34
N THR A 601 -11.77 7.45 16.37
CA THR A 601 -12.12 6.04 16.54
C THR A 601 -11.85 5.64 17.97
N ASP A 602 -12.88 5.18 18.64
CA ASP A 602 -12.86 4.69 20.02
C ASP A 602 -13.10 3.18 20.04
N ASN A 603 -12.71 2.53 21.14
CA ASN A 603 -12.86 1.09 21.35
C ASN A 603 -12.13 0.26 20.29
N LEU A 604 -10.88 0.62 19.98
CA LEU A 604 -10.07 -0.11 19.02
C LEU A 604 -10.01 -1.60 19.37
N LEU A 605 -10.14 -2.44 18.35
CA LEU A 605 -10.05 -3.90 18.50
C LEU A 605 -8.57 -4.29 18.47
N MET A 606 -8.07 -4.80 19.58
CA MET A 606 -6.67 -5.17 19.74
C MET A 606 -6.55 -6.44 20.57
N GLU A 607 -5.45 -7.15 20.43
CA GLU A 607 -5.09 -8.20 21.39
C GLU A 607 -4.63 -7.57 22.71
N ALA A 608 -5.08 -8.12 23.83
CA ALA A 608 -4.71 -7.62 25.14
C ALA A 608 -3.21 -7.77 25.38
N ALA A 609 -2.56 -6.75 25.92
CA ALA A 609 -1.19 -6.88 26.40
C ALA A 609 -1.19 -7.71 27.68
N LEU A 610 -0.85 -8.99 27.58
CA LEU A 610 -0.69 -9.89 28.73
C LEU A 610 0.79 -10.17 28.95
N PRO A 611 1.20 -10.43 30.22
CA PRO A 611 2.56 -10.83 30.52
C PRO A 611 2.97 -12.09 29.76
N SER A 612 4.23 -12.18 29.32
CA SER A 612 4.73 -13.29 28.50
C SER A 612 4.62 -14.67 29.16
N TYR A 613 4.59 -14.73 30.51
CA TYR A 613 4.38 -15.98 31.22
C TYR A 613 2.93 -16.49 31.19
N VAL A 614 1.97 -15.67 30.78
CA VAL A 614 0.57 -16.04 30.58
C VAL A 614 0.33 -16.45 29.13
N ILE A 615 0.97 -15.74 28.20
CA ILE A 615 0.92 -16.00 26.77
C ILE A 615 2.26 -16.56 26.32
N ASN A 616 2.31 -17.84 26.00
CA ASN A 616 3.51 -18.44 25.41
C ASN A 616 3.24 -18.71 23.93
N ASN A 617 3.74 -17.85 23.06
CA ASN A 617 3.52 -17.96 21.62
C ASN A 617 4.32 -19.09 20.96
N ASP A 618 5.33 -19.66 21.64
CA ASP A 618 6.26 -20.54 20.96
C ASP A 618 5.88 -22.03 21.06
N TRP A 619 5.22 -22.46 22.15
CA TRP A 619 4.84 -23.86 22.33
C TRP A 619 3.64 -24.01 23.27
N GLN A 620 2.46 -24.38 22.75
CA GLN A 620 1.26 -24.73 23.51
C GLN A 620 0.72 -23.63 24.45
N GLY A 621 1.05 -22.35 24.17
CA GLY A 621 0.52 -21.19 24.89
C GLY A 621 -0.84 -20.73 24.38
N MET A 622 -1.56 -20.01 25.23
CA MET A 622 -2.80 -19.35 24.84
C MET A 622 -2.49 -17.96 24.26
N SER A 623 -3.12 -17.63 23.16
CA SER A 623 -3.09 -16.25 22.61
C SER A 623 -3.91 -15.32 23.50
N ALA A 624 -3.53 -14.05 23.52
CA ALA A 624 -4.27 -13.01 24.20
C ALA A 624 -5.72 -12.89 23.66
N PRO A 625 -6.69 -12.53 24.50
CA PRO A 625 -8.04 -12.24 24.04
C PRO A 625 -8.07 -10.94 23.23
N TRP A 626 -9.00 -10.86 22.31
CA TRP A 626 -9.38 -9.60 21.69
C TRP A 626 -10.10 -8.71 22.71
N VAL A 627 -9.73 -7.43 22.78
CA VAL A 627 -10.33 -6.43 23.68
C VAL A 627 -10.59 -5.15 22.92
N ASN A 628 -11.55 -4.37 23.44
CA ASN A 628 -11.80 -3.02 22.96
C ASN A 628 -11.01 -2.03 23.83
N THR A 629 -9.90 -1.54 23.31
CA THR A 629 -9.06 -0.59 24.03
C THR A 629 -8.39 0.39 23.10
N GLY A 630 -8.15 1.59 23.61
CA GLY A 630 -7.48 2.62 22.83
C GLY A 630 -8.40 3.46 21.95
N SER A 631 -7.84 4.56 21.50
CA SER A 631 -8.50 5.52 20.60
C SER A 631 -7.49 6.21 19.71
N ILE A 632 -7.87 6.45 18.44
CA ILE A 632 -7.09 7.18 17.44
C ILE A 632 -7.89 8.39 16.96
N GLU A 633 -7.22 9.52 16.78
CA GLU A 633 -7.77 10.73 16.19
C GLU A 633 -7.05 11.06 14.88
N ASN A 634 -7.83 11.40 13.84
CA ASN A 634 -7.34 11.99 12.60
C ASN A 634 -8.05 13.31 12.38
N LYS A 635 -7.29 14.37 12.11
CA LYS A 635 -7.80 15.67 11.71
C LYS A 635 -7.04 16.19 10.52
N GLY A 636 -7.76 16.89 9.64
CA GLY A 636 -7.11 17.40 8.44
C GLY A 636 -7.94 18.40 7.68
N ILE A 637 -7.29 18.93 6.66
CA ILE A 637 -7.89 19.86 5.71
C ILE A 637 -7.51 19.44 4.29
N GLU A 638 -8.49 19.52 3.40
CA GLU A 638 -8.40 19.10 2.01
C GLU A 638 -8.77 20.26 1.10
N PHE A 639 -8.01 20.45 0.04
CA PHE A 639 -8.27 21.46 -0.97
C PHE A 639 -8.36 20.79 -2.34
N THR A 640 -9.37 21.16 -3.11
CA THR A 640 -9.50 20.77 -4.53
C THR A 640 -9.75 22.02 -5.34
N LEU A 641 -8.98 22.22 -6.39
CA LEU A 641 -9.10 23.32 -7.33
C LEU A 641 -9.24 22.76 -8.74
N ASN A 642 -10.33 23.12 -9.43
CA ASN A 642 -10.51 22.83 -10.85
C ASN A 642 -10.66 24.14 -11.60
N THR A 643 -9.90 24.31 -12.70
CA THR A 643 -9.95 25.54 -13.50
C THR A 643 -10.05 25.24 -14.97
N VAL A 644 -10.82 26.07 -15.67
CA VAL A 644 -10.84 26.18 -17.13
C VAL A 644 -10.04 27.44 -17.49
N ASN A 645 -8.73 27.27 -17.72
CA ASN A 645 -7.81 28.38 -17.95
C ASN A 645 -8.09 29.04 -19.30
N ILE A 646 -8.21 28.23 -20.34
CA ILE A 646 -8.52 28.66 -21.70
C ILE A 646 -9.65 27.76 -22.25
N ASN A 647 -10.65 28.39 -22.85
CA ASN A 647 -11.67 27.72 -23.66
C ASN A 647 -12.08 28.70 -24.79
N LYS A 648 -11.27 28.75 -25.86
CA LYS A 648 -11.47 29.69 -26.95
C LYS A 648 -11.01 29.09 -28.28
N GLY A 649 -11.93 29.02 -29.25
CA GLY A 649 -11.64 28.46 -30.57
C GLY A 649 -11.22 26.99 -30.47
N ASP A 650 -10.06 26.68 -31.05
CA ASP A 650 -9.50 25.34 -31.07
C ASP A 650 -8.70 24.99 -29.80
N TRP A 651 -8.62 25.91 -28.82
CA TRP A 651 -7.83 25.73 -27.58
C TRP A 651 -8.73 25.51 -26.37
N SER A 652 -8.43 24.49 -25.63
CA SER A 652 -8.95 24.26 -24.27
C SER A 652 -7.79 23.88 -23.35
N TRP A 653 -7.67 24.55 -22.20
CA TRP A 653 -6.71 24.22 -21.15
C TRP A 653 -7.43 24.15 -19.82
N ARG A 654 -7.31 22.99 -19.17
CA ARG A 654 -7.91 22.72 -17.86
C ARG A 654 -6.82 22.29 -16.89
N THR A 655 -6.95 22.71 -15.63
CA THR A 655 -6.08 22.30 -14.53
C THR A 655 -6.92 21.79 -13.37
N GLY A 656 -6.55 20.63 -12.82
CA GLY A 656 -7.04 20.12 -11.55
C GLY A 656 -5.88 20.04 -10.57
N ALA A 657 -6.07 20.54 -9.35
CA ALA A 657 -5.08 20.47 -8.28
C ALA A 657 -5.72 19.99 -6.98
N THR A 658 -4.98 19.19 -6.23
CA THR A 658 -5.37 18.68 -4.91
C THR A 658 -4.25 18.93 -3.91
N LEU A 659 -4.62 19.24 -2.66
CA LEU A 659 -3.72 19.32 -1.52
C LEU A 659 -4.40 18.70 -0.31
N SER A 660 -3.69 17.87 0.44
CA SER A 660 -4.21 17.18 1.61
C SER A 660 -3.23 17.25 2.77
N ILE A 661 -3.71 17.68 3.91
CA ILE A 661 -2.99 17.73 5.17
C ILE A 661 -3.75 16.83 6.14
N ASN A 662 -3.09 15.82 6.70
CA ASN A 662 -3.66 14.96 7.74
C ASN A 662 -2.72 14.89 8.93
N ARG A 663 -3.28 14.86 10.14
CA ARG A 663 -2.52 14.64 11.38
C ARG A 663 -3.21 13.53 12.15
N ASN A 664 -2.46 12.47 12.39
CA ASN A 664 -2.87 11.30 13.17
C ASN A 664 -2.35 11.40 14.60
N LYS A 665 -3.13 10.92 15.57
CA LYS A 665 -2.74 10.89 16.98
C LYS A 665 -3.36 9.70 17.70
N LEU A 666 -2.55 8.91 18.37
CA LEU A 666 -3.00 7.92 19.34
C LEU A 666 -3.39 8.64 20.63
N THR A 667 -4.66 8.55 21.03
CA THR A 667 -5.21 9.35 22.15
C THR A 667 -5.39 8.54 23.42
N ALA A 668 -5.55 7.21 23.32
CA ALA A 668 -5.65 6.34 24.48
C ALA A 668 -5.19 4.90 24.13
N LEU A 669 -4.73 4.17 25.14
CA LEU A 669 -4.52 2.74 25.17
C LEU A 669 -5.03 2.17 26.50
N ASN A 670 -4.78 0.88 26.77
CA ASN A 670 -5.22 0.22 28.00
C ASN A 670 -4.54 0.75 29.30
N SER A 671 -3.39 1.41 29.17
CA SER A 671 -2.72 2.17 30.23
C SER A 671 -1.94 3.33 29.64
N ASP A 672 -1.61 4.32 30.45
CA ASP A 672 -0.90 5.53 30.00
C ASP A 672 0.51 5.24 29.47
N ASP A 673 1.14 4.20 30.00
CA ASP A 673 2.48 3.76 29.58
C ASP A 673 2.46 2.71 28.46
N ALA A 674 1.29 2.28 28.01
CA ALA A 674 1.17 1.30 26.96
C ALA A 674 1.71 1.84 25.64
N THR A 675 2.34 0.94 24.87
CA THR A 675 2.90 1.24 23.56
C THR A 675 2.55 0.13 22.56
N ILE A 676 2.56 0.48 21.27
CA ILE A 676 2.40 -0.49 20.19
C ILE A 676 3.67 -0.45 19.36
N SER A 677 4.37 -1.58 19.26
CA SER A 677 5.61 -1.69 18.50
C SER A 677 5.40 -2.42 17.17
N GLY A 678 6.08 -1.95 16.12
CA GLY A 678 6.21 -2.66 14.85
C GLY A 678 7.61 -3.26 14.74
N LYS A 679 7.67 -4.52 14.27
CA LYS A 679 8.92 -5.29 14.14
C LYS A 679 9.09 -5.82 12.73
N ILE A 680 10.35 -5.90 12.29
CA ILE A 680 10.79 -6.71 11.16
C ILE A 680 11.77 -7.74 11.69
N GLY A 681 11.46 -9.01 11.52
CA GLY A 681 12.17 -10.07 12.20
C GLY A 681 12.12 -9.88 13.72
N THR A 682 13.27 -9.81 14.38
CA THR A 682 13.40 -9.56 15.82
C THR A 682 13.56 -8.08 16.18
N GLU A 683 13.82 -7.21 15.18
CA GLU A 683 14.10 -5.80 15.41
C GLU A 683 12.84 -4.96 15.54
N THR A 684 12.72 -4.19 16.61
CA THR A 684 11.66 -3.17 16.75
C THR A 684 12.09 -1.91 16.01
N LEU A 685 11.37 -1.57 14.93
CA LEU A 685 11.65 -0.40 14.10
C LEU A 685 10.74 0.79 14.41
N THR A 686 9.52 0.52 14.84
CA THR A 686 8.54 1.58 15.13
C THR A 686 7.93 1.44 16.51
N LEU A 687 7.49 2.57 17.04
CA LEU A 687 6.75 2.62 18.29
C LEU A 687 5.63 3.66 18.18
N SER A 688 4.44 3.30 18.65
CA SER A 688 3.32 4.23 18.80
C SER A 688 3.07 4.43 20.30
N LYS A 689 3.02 5.69 20.74
CA LYS A 689 2.78 6.10 22.13
C LYS A 689 1.61 7.07 22.18
N ILE A 690 0.88 7.04 23.30
CA ILE A 690 -0.18 8.02 23.56
C ILE A 690 0.36 9.44 23.41
N GLY A 691 -0.38 10.28 22.70
CA GLY A 691 -0.01 11.66 22.41
C GLY A 691 0.74 11.89 21.10
N GLY A 692 1.29 10.83 20.48
CA GLY A 692 1.99 10.86 19.21
C GLY A 692 1.23 10.22 18.06
N PRO A 693 1.74 10.34 16.82
CA PRO A 693 1.22 9.61 15.68
C PRO A 693 1.57 8.12 15.73
N VAL A 694 0.84 7.34 14.93
CA VAL A 694 1.05 5.89 14.79
C VAL A 694 2.28 5.61 13.94
N GLY A 695 3.10 4.62 14.37
CA GLY A 695 4.17 4.05 13.56
C GLY A 695 5.44 4.89 13.46
N ARG A 696 5.76 5.77 14.42
CA ARG A 696 7.02 6.54 14.42
C ARG A 696 8.23 5.63 14.54
N PHE A 697 9.29 5.95 13.81
CA PHE A 697 10.56 5.23 13.91
C PHE A 697 11.18 5.40 15.29
N TYR A 698 11.64 4.28 15.87
CA TYR A 698 12.09 4.21 17.24
C TYR A 698 13.42 3.46 17.34
N GLY A 699 14.45 4.14 17.76
CA GLY A 699 15.81 3.63 17.79
C GLY A 699 16.77 4.57 18.51
N TYR A 700 18.04 4.42 18.24
CA TYR A 700 19.10 5.24 18.84
C TYR A 700 19.40 6.44 17.98
N ASN A 701 19.64 7.60 18.61
CA ASN A 701 20.13 8.76 17.90
C ASN A 701 21.65 8.73 17.81
N VAL A 702 22.20 8.83 16.59
CA VAL A 702 23.64 8.93 16.34
C VAL A 702 24.04 10.40 16.39
N ILE A 703 24.89 10.77 17.33
CA ILE A 703 25.33 12.17 17.53
C ILE A 703 26.76 12.44 17.06
N GLY A 704 27.49 11.39 16.66
CA GLY A 704 28.86 11.55 16.18
C GLY A 704 29.58 10.23 15.98
N MET A 705 30.91 10.35 15.91
CA MET A 705 31.86 9.23 15.80
C MET A 705 33.06 9.52 16.69
N TYR A 706 33.58 8.50 17.38
CA TYR A 706 34.83 8.58 18.12
C TYR A 706 36.00 8.76 17.15
N LYS A 707 36.61 9.94 17.10
CA LYS A 707 37.71 10.28 16.17
C LYS A 707 39.08 10.13 16.80
N THR A 708 39.19 10.41 18.10
CA THR A 708 40.40 10.36 18.90
C THR A 708 40.10 9.87 20.33
N ALA A 709 41.13 9.62 21.12
CA ALA A 709 41.02 9.30 22.54
C ALA A 709 40.18 10.31 23.33
N ASP A 710 40.22 11.57 22.91
CA ASP A 710 39.53 12.65 23.61
C ASP A 710 38.00 12.55 23.51
N ASP A 711 37.47 11.92 22.46
CA ASP A 711 36.02 11.77 22.23
C ASP A 711 35.38 10.76 23.17
N PHE A 712 36.19 9.96 23.86
CA PHE A 712 35.75 9.05 24.93
C PHE A 712 35.47 9.77 26.25
N TYR A 713 35.69 11.09 26.31
CA TYR A 713 35.42 11.91 27.48
C TYR A 713 34.56 13.13 27.08
N GLN A 714 33.63 13.48 27.97
CA GLN A 714 32.73 14.58 27.78
C GLN A 714 33.47 15.93 27.84
N LYS A 715 33.06 16.88 26.96
CA LYS A 715 33.58 18.24 26.92
C LYS A 715 32.43 19.24 27.04
N ASN A 716 32.70 20.36 27.66
CA ASN A 716 31.77 21.49 27.71
C ASN A 716 31.72 22.23 26.34
N SER A 717 30.88 23.24 26.23
CA SER A 717 30.73 24.03 25.00
C SER A 717 31.98 24.81 24.58
N LYS A 718 32.99 24.89 25.48
CA LYS A 718 34.28 25.51 25.20
C LYS A 718 35.37 24.52 24.79
N GLY A 719 35.02 23.19 24.75
CA GLY A 719 35.96 22.15 24.43
C GLY A 719 36.83 21.66 25.60
N GLU A 720 36.58 22.09 26.84
CA GLU A 720 37.29 21.66 28.05
C GLU A 720 36.63 20.38 28.57
N PHE A 721 37.43 19.44 29.10
CA PHE A 721 36.89 18.20 29.68
C PHE A 721 36.05 18.50 30.91
N LEU A 722 34.90 17.80 30.98
CA LEU A 722 34.14 17.77 32.22
C LEU A 722 34.88 16.87 33.25
N LEU A 723 34.92 17.34 34.48
CA LEU A 723 35.55 16.61 35.58
C LEU A 723 34.49 16.19 36.61
N ASP A 724 34.63 14.98 37.15
CA ASP A 724 33.84 14.53 38.28
C ASP A 724 34.29 15.18 39.60
N ALA A 725 33.63 14.86 40.71
CA ALA A 725 33.97 15.38 42.03
C ALA A 725 35.36 14.96 42.53
N ALA A 726 35.96 13.95 41.94
CA ALA A 726 37.32 13.48 42.24
C ALA A 726 38.37 14.07 41.29
N GLY A 727 37.99 14.91 40.31
CA GLY A 727 38.86 15.51 39.32
C GLY A 727 39.19 14.61 38.12
N ASN A 728 38.50 13.49 37.94
CA ASN A 728 38.68 12.62 36.78
C ASN A 728 37.81 13.11 35.58
N LYS A 729 38.28 12.89 34.36
CA LYS A 729 37.47 13.18 33.14
C LYS A 729 36.20 12.33 33.15
N VAL A 730 35.06 12.97 32.95
CA VAL A 730 33.78 12.29 32.83
C VAL A 730 33.74 11.48 31.54
N PRO A 731 33.49 10.14 31.56
CA PRO A 731 33.42 9.36 30.33
C PRO A 731 32.26 9.76 29.44
N THR A 732 32.44 9.71 28.14
CA THR A 732 31.33 9.73 27.17
C THR A 732 30.53 8.44 27.35
N PRO A 733 29.18 8.51 27.45
CA PRO A 733 28.32 7.32 27.55
C PRO A 733 28.57 6.34 26.41
N ARG A 734 28.66 5.09 26.74
CA ARG A 734 28.90 3.97 25.81
C ARG A 734 27.92 2.81 26.05
N PRO A 735 27.72 1.93 25.08
CA PRO A 735 26.97 0.71 25.30
C PRO A 735 27.44 -0.07 26.51
N ALA A 736 26.47 -0.59 27.25
CA ALA A 736 26.69 -1.37 28.49
C ALA A 736 26.26 -2.83 28.29
N ASP A 737 26.84 -3.72 29.10
CA ASP A 737 26.45 -5.12 29.19
C ASP A 737 25.14 -5.30 29.97
N GLY A 738 24.73 -6.56 30.16
CA GLY A 738 23.49 -6.90 30.89
C GLY A 738 23.53 -6.53 32.39
N ASP A 739 24.72 -6.34 32.97
CA ASP A 739 24.94 -5.91 34.35
C ASP A 739 25.05 -4.38 34.48
N GLY A 740 24.95 -3.66 33.35
CA GLY A 740 25.00 -2.19 33.30
C GLY A 740 26.40 -1.61 33.31
N ASN A 741 27.46 -2.41 33.08
CA ASN A 741 28.82 -1.91 32.97
C ASN A 741 29.10 -1.51 31.52
N MET A 742 29.62 -0.30 31.31
CA MET A 742 30.06 0.14 29.99
C MET A 742 31.11 -0.77 29.39
N TYR A 743 30.93 -1.18 28.14
CA TYR A 743 31.96 -1.95 27.44
C TYR A 743 33.32 -1.23 27.43
N PRO A 744 34.45 -1.97 27.45
CA PRO A 744 35.78 -1.37 27.54
C PRO A 744 36.14 -0.61 26.24
N ILE A 745 37.06 0.34 26.38
CA ILE A 745 37.70 1.02 25.23
C ILE A 745 38.83 0.09 24.77
N ALA A 746 38.59 -0.63 23.68
CA ALA A 746 39.54 -1.59 23.12
C ALA A 746 39.25 -1.86 21.63
N PRO A 747 40.27 -2.20 20.82
CA PRO A 747 40.06 -2.49 19.37
C PRO A 747 39.01 -3.55 19.07
N ASN A 748 38.87 -4.55 19.95
CA ASN A 748 37.86 -5.62 19.84
C ASN A 748 36.54 -5.32 20.52
N SER A 749 36.36 -4.10 21.05
CA SER A 749 35.15 -3.65 21.71
C SER A 749 34.73 -2.28 21.14
N ILE A 750 34.70 -1.21 21.90
CA ILE A 750 34.41 0.14 21.47
C ILE A 750 35.72 0.89 21.18
N TRP A 751 35.85 1.48 20.00
CA TRP A 751 37.12 2.07 19.57
C TRP A 751 36.91 3.34 18.73
N VAL A 752 37.98 4.02 18.38
CA VAL A 752 37.93 5.12 17.41
C VAL A 752 37.37 4.61 16.09
N GLY A 753 36.50 5.40 15.45
CA GLY A 753 35.78 5.03 14.26
C GLY A 753 34.40 4.36 14.50
N ASP A 754 34.03 4.09 15.77
CA ASP A 754 32.68 3.67 16.12
C ASP A 754 31.77 4.89 16.33
N TYR A 755 30.44 4.73 16.17
CA TYR A 755 29.46 5.80 16.37
C TYR A 755 29.25 6.11 17.87
N ILE A 756 28.96 7.37 18.15
CA ILE A 756 28.53 7.87 19.46
C ILE A 756 27.01 7.96 19.43
N PHE A 757 26.37 7.27 20.36
CA PHE A 757 24.93 7.35 20.55
C PHE A 757 24.56 8.35 21.65
N GLU A 758 23.39 8.95 21.55
CA GLU A 758 22.86 9.89 22.54
C GLU A 758 22.39 9.14 23.78
N ASP A 759 22.87 9.58 24.95
CA ASP A 759 22.34 9.18 26.27
C ASP A 759 21.10 10.03 26.55
N VAL A 760 19.92 9.48 26.23
CA VAL A 760 18.65 10.20 26.28
C VAL A 760 18.14 10.37 27.70
N ASN A 761 18.38 9.40 28.58
CA ASN A 761 17.91 9.39 29.96
C ASN A 761 18.93 10.05 30.93
N GLY A 762 20.18 10.27 30.50
CA GLY A 762 21.23 10.93 31.26
C GLY A 762 21.83 10.06 32.35
N ASP A 763 21.75 8.70 32.26
CA ASP A 763 22.27 7.79 33.27
C ASP A 763 23.76 7.42 33.10
N GLY A 764 24.40 7.93 32.03
CA GLY A 764 25.83 7.81 31.75
C GLY A 764 26.22 6.56 30.99
N LYS A 765 25.30 5.78 30.47
CA LYS A 765 25.52 4.59 29.64
C LYS A 765 24.53 4.57 28.47
N ILE A 766 24.74 3.69 27.50
CA ILE A 766 23.80 3.48 26.38
C ILE A 766 23.19 2.10 26.51
N ASP A 767 21.88 2.07 26.73
CA ASP A 767 21.09 0.83 26.81
C ASP A 767 19.70 1.00 26.13
N ASN A 768 18.77 0.07 26.37
CA ASN A 768 17.43 0.15 25.76
C ASN A 768 16.62 1.38 26.17
N ASN A 769 16.98 2.06 27.27
CA ASN A 769 16.30 3.25 27.77
C ASN A 769 16.69 4.51 26.99
N ASP A 770 17.75 4.46 26.15
CA ASP A 770 18.21 5.55 25.29
C ASP A 770 17.60 5.51 23.90
N ARG A 771 16.70 4.55 23.66
CA ARG A 771 15.93 4.55 22.42
C ARG A 771 14.92 5.68 22.44
N THR A 772 14.86 6.41 21.36
CA THR A 772 13.99 7.57 21.19
C THR A 772 13.31 7.58 19.82
N PHE A 773 12.44 8.56 19.59
CA PHE A 773 11.84 8.74 18.25
C PHE A 773 12.85 9.38 17.33
N ILE A 774 13.24 8.65 16.29
CA ILE A 774 14.25 9.03 15.31
C ILE A 774 13.68 9.47 13.96
N GLY A 775 12.38 9.38 13.76
CA GLY A 775 11.67 9.81 12.55
C GLY A 775 10.18 9.59 12.61
N ASP A 776 9.46 10.17 11.65
CA ASP A 776 7.99 10.10 11.51
C ASP A 776 7.62 9.75 10.06
N PRO A 777 6.95 8.61 9.79
CA PRO A 777 6.58 8.22 8.43
C PRO A 777 5.41 9.02 7.84
N ASN A 778 4.73 9.85 8.65
CA ASN A 778 3.54 10.57 8.22
C ASN A 778 3.92 11.85 7.47
N PRO A 779 3.42 12.07 6.24
CA PRO A 779 3.76 13.27 5.48
C PRO A 779 3.11 14.53 6.08
N ASP A 780 3.77 15.66 5.88
CA ASP A 780 3.20 16.97 6.22
C ASP A 780 2.03 17.31 5.33
N PHE A 781 2.18 17.08 4.02
CA PHE A 781 1.09 17.18 3.06
C PHE A 781 1.39 16.36 1.80
N THR A 782 0.31 16.00 1.11
CA THR A 782 0.38 15.38 -0.22
C THR A 782 -0.34 16.26 -1.22
N PHE A 783 0.11 16.24 -2.47
CA PHE A 783 -0.48 17.07 -3.53
C PHE A 783 -0.50 16.35 -4.86
N GLY A 784 -1.42 16.81 -5.73
CA GLY A 784 -1.50 16.40 -7.12
C GLY A 784 -1.84 17.57 -8.01
N LEU A 785 -1.28 17.58 -9.23
CA LEU A 785 -1.52 18.60 -10.25
C LEU A 785 -1.70 17.94 -11.61
N ASN A 786 -2.91 18.00 -12.14
CA ASN A 786 -3.27 17.48 -13.45
C ASN A 786 -3.55 18.61 -14.44
N ASN A 787 -2.97 18.55 -15.61
CA ASN A 787 -3.23 19.50 -16.70
C ASN A 787 -3.63 18.77 -17.96
N THR A 788 -4.62 19.30 -18.66
CA THR A 788 -5.07 18.84 -19.96
C THR A 788 -5.17 20.02 -20.91
N ILE A 789 -4.46 19.94 -22.01
CA ILE A 789 -4.42 20.97 -23.08
C ILE A 789 -4.89 20.31 -24.36
N THR A 790 -6.00 20.78 -24.88
CA THR A 790 -6.51 20.34 -26.18
C THR A 790 -6.25 21.45 -27.21
N TRP A 791 -5.65 21.10 -28.35
CA TRP A 791 -5.46 21.97 -29.48
C TRP A 791 -5.86 21.26 -30.77
N LYS A 792 -6.97 21.70 -31.37
CA LYS A 792 -7.55 21.03 -32.51
C LYS A 792 -7.80 19.55 -32.24
N ASN A 793 -7.01 18.71 -32.90
CA ASN A 793 -7.11 17.24 -32.79
C ASN A 793 -6.12 16.63 -31.82
N PHE A 794 -5.28 17.45 -31.17
CA PHE A 794 -4.29 16.98 -30.18
C PHE A 794 -4.79 17.22 -28.77
N ASP A 795 -4.66 16.19 -27.93
CA ASP A 795 -4.82 16.29 -26.49
C ASP A 795 -3.46 15.99 -25.84
N PHE A 796 -2.93 16.97 -25.13
CA PHE A 796 -1.75 16.83 -24.31
C PHE A 796 -2.14 16.86 -22.83
N SER A 797 -1.68 15.89 -22.04
CA SER A 797 -1.90 15.89 -20.60
C SER A 797 -0.64 15.53 -19.86
N PHE A 798 -0.48 16.11 -18.67
CA PHE A 798 0.54 15.73 -17.73
C PHE A 798 0.00 15.76 -16.31
N PHE A 799 0.51 14.86 -15.49
CA PHE A 799 0.13 14.71 -14.11
C PHE A 799 1.38 14.64 -13.21
N ILE A 800 1.41 15.52 -12.21
CA ILE A 800 2.45 15.58 -11.21
C ILE A 800 1.82 15.26 -9.86
N ASN A 801 2.48 14.43 -9.06
CA ASN A 801 2.12 14.21 -7.67
C ASN A 801 3.35 14.25 -6.76
N GLY A 802 3.11 14.43 -5.48
CA GLY A 802 4.20 14.42 -4.51
C GLY A 802 3.70 14.34 -3.08
N SER A 803 4.68 14.08 -2.21
CA SER A 803 4.56 14.09 -0.76
C SER A 803 5.69 14.95 -0.19
N VAL A 804 5.39 15.73 0.81
CA VAL A 804 6.38 16.53 1.53
C VAL A 804 6.35 16.15 3.00
N GLY A 805 7.54 15.95 3.58
CA GLY A 805 7.68 15.32 4.87
C GLY A 805 7.39 13.80 4.81
N GLY A 806 7.45 13.18 5.97
CA GLY A 806 7.39 11.73 6.09
C GLY A 806 8.75 11.09 5.84
N ASP A 807 9.34 10.58 6.92
CA ASP A 807 10.64 9.91 6.84
C ASP A 807 10.49 8.49 6.30
N ILE A 808 11.57 7.98 5.73
CA ILE A 808 11.73 6.59 5.32
C ILE A 808 12.80 5.94 6.18
N TYR A 809 12.52 4.77 6.72
CA TYR A 809 13.55 3.90 7.29
C TYR A 809 14.12 3.01 6.19
N ASN A 810 15.36 3.26 5.80
CA ASN A 810 16.06 2.52 4.77
C ASN A 810 16.69 1.25 5.35
N TYR A 811 15.89 0.17 5.43
CA TYR A 811 16.35 -1.13 5.93
C TYR A 811 17.32 -1.81 4.96
N VAL A 812 17.25 -1.48 3.67
CA VAL A 812 18.22 -1.92 2.66
C VAL A 812 19.60 -1.33 2.98
N ARG A 813 19.68 -0.02 3.28
CA ARG A 813 20.93 0.65 3.67
C ARG A 813 21.49 0.06 4.96
N GLN A 814 20.65 -0.20 5.97
CA GLN A 814 21.08 -0.90 7.20
C GLN A 814 21.72 -2.25 6.87
N GLY A 815 21.11 -3.02 5.95
CA GLY A 815 21.59 -4.32 5.53
C GLY A 815 22.92 -4.30 4.74
N HIS A 816 23.22 -3.21 4.01
CA HIS A 816 24.33 -3.16 3.06
C HIS A 816 25.38 -2.09 3.34
N THR A 817 25.36 -1.47 4.53
CA THR A 817 26.37 -0.46 4.92
C THR A 817 27.13 -0.83 6.19
N ASN A 818 27.09 -2.10 6.56
CA ASN A 818 27.85 -2.63 7.70
C ASN A 818 29.18 -3.22 7.22
N PRO A 819 30.36 -2.58 7.47
CA PRO A 819 31.69 -3.08 7.05
C PRO A 819 32.03 -4.46 7.64
N GLU A 820 31.32 -4.87 8.69
CA GLU A 820 31.57 -6.16 9.38
C GLU A 820 30.87 -7.33 8.73
N LYS A 821 29.86 -7.07 7.88
CA LYS A 821 29.07 -8.10 7.19
C LYS A 821 29.86 -8.69 6.02
N TYR A 822 29.58 -9.97 5.71
CA TYR A 822 30.04 -10.61 4.47
C TYR A 822 29.01 -10.39 3.36
N GLY A 823 29.47 -10.32 2.13
CA GLY A 823 28.68 -10.06 0.94
C GLY A 823 29.09 -8.75 0.26
N ASN A 824 28.47 -8.45 -0.89
CA ASN A 824 28.65 -7.16 -1.53
C ASN A 824 27.94 -6.06 -0.73
N MET A 825 28.35 -4.84 -0.88
CA MET A 825 27.90 -3.69 -0.10
C MET A 825 27.68 -2.47 -0.96
N MET A 826 26.98 -1.49 -0.40
CA MET A 826 26.89 -0.16 -1.01
C MET A 826 28.26 0.52 -1.05
N LYS A 827 28.52 1.31 -2.09
CA LYS A 827 29.80 2.01 -2.27
C LYS A 827 30.17 2.95 -1.12
N GLU A 828 29.19 3.46 -0.37
CA GLU A 828 29.46 4.31 0.78
C GLU A 828 30.35 3.62 1.83
N VAL A 829 30.36 2.28 1.87
CA VAL A 829 31.21 1.51 2.79
C VAL A 829 32.71 1.66 2.45
N ALA A 830 33.09 1.93 1.22
CA ALA A 830 34.48 2.22 0.86
C ALA A 830 35.05 3.46 1.59
N GLY A 831 34.15 4.34 2.04
CA GLY A 831 34.48 5.49 2.87
C GLY A 831 34.49 5.19 4.38
N TYR A 832 34.67 3.95 4.81
CA TYR A 832 34.71 3.61 6.22
C TYR A 832 35.76 4.41 7.01
N ALA A 833 35.57 4.56 8.33
CA ALA A 833 36.51 5.27 9.21
C ALA A 833 37.85 4.54 9.26
N LYS A 834 38.87 5.10 8.67
CA LYS A 834 40.25 4.57 8.62
C LYS A 834 41.03 4.99 9.82
N ILE A 835 41.65 4.04 10.52
CA ILE A 835 42.42 4.28 11.71
C ILE A 835 43.91 4.41 11.34
N GLY A 836 44.57 5.46 11.84
CA GLY A 836 46.00 5.69 11.74
C GLY A 836 46.67 5.78 13.11
N LEU A 837 47.99 5.70 13.10
CA LEU A 837 48.83 5.87 14.33
C LEU A 837 49.40 7.28 14.36
N ILE A 838 49.39 7.89 15.56
CA ILE A 838 50.07 9.16 15.84
C ILE A 838 51.57 8.94 15.82
N ASP A 839 52.05 7.94 16.57
CA ASP A 839 53.43 7.42 16.47
C ASP A 839 53.42 6.10 15.71
N PRO A 840 54.00 6.06 14.49
CA PRO A 840 54.05 4.82 13.69
C PRO A 840 54.73 3.63 14.37
N ASN A 841 55.61 3.88 15.34
CA ASN A 841 56.31 2.87 16.13
C ASN A 841 55.56 2.50 17.41
N GLY A 842 54.50 3.21 17.76
CA GLY A 842 53.69 2.97 18.94
C GLY A 842 52.69 1.84 18.73
N SER A 843 52.03 1.44 19.81
CA SER A 843 51.05 0.38 19.81
C SER A 843 49.73 0.83 19.14
N ALA A 844 49.20 0.02 18.21
CA ALA A 844 47.87 0.21 17.63
C ALA A 844 46.74 -0.11 18.62
N THR A 845 47.06 -0.67 19.80
CA THR A 845 46.11 -0.96 20.87
C THR A 845 46.11 0.09 21.97
N ASP A 846 46.98 1.12 21.88
CA ASP A 846 46.94 2.28 22.75
C ASP A 846 45.99 3.33 22.20
N ILE A 847 44.94 3.58 22.96
CA ILE A 847 43.89 4.57 22.54
C ILE A 847 44.48 5.97 22.33
N ASN A 848 45.58 6.34 23.02
CA ASN A 848 46.22 7.64 22.84
C ASN A 848 47.10 7.72 21.60
N ASN A 849 47.40 6.58 20.97
CA ASN A 849 48.22 6.52 19.77
C ASN A 849 47.38 6.37 18.47
N VAL A 850 46.06 6.32 18.55
CA VAL A 850 45.20 6.09 17.38
C VAL A 850 44.26 7.23 17.12
N TYR A 851 43.95 7.44 15.84
CA TYR A 851 42.97 8.44 15.43
C TYR A 851 42.33 8.05 14.09
N VAL A 852 41.15 8.64 13.77
CA VAL A 852 40.52 8.47 12.43
C VAL A 852 41.23 9.40 11.45
N THR A 853 41.81 8.83 10.39
CA THR A 853 42.58 9.59 9.37
C THR A 853 41.71 10.37 8.39
N ASN A 854 40.45 9.97 8.23
CA ASN A 854 39.46 10.57 7.32
C ASN A 854 38.18 11.07 8.05
N PRO A 855 38.32 11.87 9.14
CA PRO A 855 37.22 12.17 10.07
C PRO A 855 36.07 12.99 9.46
N THR A 856 36.31 13.66 8.32
CA THR A 856 35.32 14.49 7.61
C THR A 856 34.72 13.80 6.40
N THR A 857 35.34 12.73 5.91
CA THR A 857 34.89 11.97 4.75
C THR A 857 34.50 10.52 5.06
N ALA A 858 34.61 10.11 6.31
CA ALA A 858 34.11 8.81 6.75
C ALA A 858 32.59 8.76 6.61
N THR A 859 32.12 7.81 5.82
CA THR A 859 30.69 7.57 5.52
C THR A 859 30.09 6.47 6.40
N THR A 860 30.94 5.53 6.86
CA THR A 860 30.53 4.43 7.74
C THR A 860 31.54 4.25 8.88
N GLN A 861 31.17 3.47 9.89
CA GLN A 861 32.03 3.08 10.99
C GLN A 861 33.31 2.36 10.51
N ARG A 862 34.26 2.18 11.41
CA ARG A 862 35.47 1.38 11.17
C ARG A 862 35.19 -0.09 10.86
N ILE A 863 36.16 -0.79 10.31
CA ILE A 863 36.21 -2.25 10.28
C ILE A 863 36.69 -2.73 11.66
N SER A 864 35.92 -3.56 12.34
CA SER A 864 36.26 -4.13 13.63
C SER A 864 37.21 -5.32 13.49
N THR A 865 38.25 -5.37 14.33
CA THR A 865 39.19 -6.50 14.41
C THR A 865 38.50 -7.78 14.90
N ALA A 866 37.44 -7.66 15.73
CA ALA A 866 36.67 -8.78 16.26
C ALA A 866 35.59 -9.31 15.31
N GLY A 867 35.43 -8.70 14.14
CA GLY A 867 34.34 -9.03 13.22
C GLY A 867 32.99 -8.38 13.60
N GLN A 868 32.76 -8.03 14.85
CA GLN A 868 31.63 -7.24 15.31
C GLN A 868 32.03 -6.40 16.52
N SER A 869 31.79 -5.10 16.46
CA SER A 869 32.00 -4.18 17.58
C SER A 869 30.90 -4.35 18.64
N GLN A 870 31.29 -4.29 19.94
CA GLN A 870 30.33 -4.25 21.05
C GLN A 870 29.48 -2.96 21.02
N ASN A 871 29.89 -1.97 20.21
CA ASN A 871 29.11 -0.77 19.97
C ASN A 871 27.83 -1.06 19.18
N ASP A 872 27.77 -2.20 18.48
CA ASP A 872 26.68 -2.53 17.56
C ASP A 872 26.31 -1.33 16.67
N ASN A 873 27.27 -0.89 15.87
CA ASN A 873 27.12 0.30 15.01
C ASN A 873 25.97 0.21 14.02
N ASN A 874 25.48 -1.01 13.77
CA ASN A 874 24.39 -1.29 12.81
C ASN A 874 23.00 -1.38 13.46
N ARG A 875 22.90 -1.10 14.75
CA ARG A 875 21.61 -1.07 15.46
C ARG A 875 20.62 -0.09 14.81
N VAL A 876 19.34 -0.28 15.06
CA VAL A 876 18.28 0.63 14.61
C VAL A 876 18.57 2.03 15.11
N SER A 877 18.86 2.95 14.20
CA SER A 877 19.31 4.31 14.54
C SER A 877 18.91 5.36 13.49
N SER A 878 19.07 6.61 13.88
CA SER A 878 18.81 7.79 13.01
C SER A 878 19.64 7.79 11.72
N ARG A 879 20.74 7.04 11.66
CA ARG A 879 21.58 6.90 10.46
C ARG A 879 20.81 6.33 9.25
N PHE A 880 19.78 5.53 9.48
CA PHE A 880 19.02 4.85 8.45
C PHE A 880 17.67 5.52 8.17
N VAL A 881 17.41 6.67 8.78
CA VAL A 881 16.23 7.48 8.55
C VAL A 881 16.56 8.56 7.54
N GLU A 882 15.81 8.60 6.44
CA GLU A 882 16.01 9.52 5.32
C GLU A 882 14.71 10.30 5.03
N ASP A 883 14.85 11.49 4.45
CA ASP A 883 13.70 12.31 4.03
C ASP A 883 12.96 11.62 2.88
N GLY A 884 11.69 11.28 3.09
CA GLY A 884 10.80 10.67 2.12
C GLY A 884 10.09 11.64 1.19
N SER A 885 10.42 12.92 1.22
CA SER A 885 9.82 13.92 0.34
C SER A 885 10.13 13.64 -1.12
N TYR A 886 9.11 13.76 -1.98
CA TYR A 886 9.31 13.62 -3.43
C TYR A 886 8.33 14.46 -4.25
N LEU A 887 8.74 14.78 -5.48
CA LEU A 887 7.92 15.27 -6.56
C LEU A 887 8.12 14.36 -7.77
N ARG A 888 7.03 13.83 -8.34
CA ARG A 888 7.07 12.90 -9.47
C ARG A 888 6.24 13.40 -10.64
N LEU A 889 6.82 13.40 -11.85
CA LEU A 889 6.05 13.48 -13.08
C LEU A 889 5.48 12.07 -13.36
N LYS A 890 4.25 11.87 -12.83
CA LYS A 890 3.60 10.56 -12.79
C LYS A 890 3.15 10.09 -14.16
N SER A 891 2.66 11.00 -15.01
CA SER A 891 2.18 10.67 -16.35
C SER A 891 2.31 11.87 -17.28
N ILE A 892 2.70 11.60 -18.49
CA ILE A 892 2.63 12.52 -19.63
C ILE A 892 2.05 11.78 -20.82
N SER A 893 1.04 12.35 -21.47
CA SER A 893 0.34 11.72 -22.60
C SER A 893 0.09 12.70 -23.72
N LEU A 894 0.27 12.22 -24.93
CA LEU A 894 -0.10 12.93 -26.17
C LEU A 894 -1.03 12.03 -26.98
N THR A 895 -2.23 12.55 -27.29
CA THR A 895 -3.24 11.84 -28.08
C THR A 895 -3.55 12.64 -29.34
N TYR A 896 -3.64 11.97 -30.49
CA TYR A 896 -4.13 12.53 -31.74
C TYR A 896 -5.47 11.89 -32.09
N ASN A 897 -6.51 12.70 -32.20
CA ASN A 897 -7.86 12.31 -32.57
C ASN A 897 -8.07 12.56 -34.09
N PHE A 898 -8.33 11.52 -34.84
CA PHE A 898 -8.53 11.64 -36.28
C PHE A 898 -9.82 12.41 -36.58
N PRO A 899 -9.79 13.34 -37.55
CA PRO A 899 -10.99 14.12 -37.96
C PRO A 899 -12.11 13.21 -38.44
N LYS A 900 -13.32 13.41 -37.94
CA LYS A 900 -14.51 12.61 -38.34
C LYS A 900 -14.73 12.51 -39.86
N LYS A 901 -14.39 13.56 -40.61
CA LYS A 901 -14.49 13.58 -42.08
C LYS A 901 -13.63 12.52 -42.78
N TRP A 902 -12.51 12.08 -42.15
CA TRP A 902 -11.65 11.01 -42.68
C TRP A 902 -12.18 9.63 -42.34
N LEU A 903 -12.92 9.54 -41.25
CA LEU A 903 -13.42 8.29 -40.68
C LEU A 903 -14.79 7.89 -41.21
N ALA A 904 -15.61 8.88 -41.59
CA ALA A 904 -16.99 8.64 -42.03
C ALA A 904 -17.11 7.68 -43.24
N PRO A 905 -16.22 7.74 -44.27
CA PRO A 905 -16.28 6.78 -45.40
C PRO A 905 -15.99 5.33 -44.95
N LEU A 906 -15.27 5.14 -43.84
CA LEU A 906 -14.92 3.85 -43.29
C LEU A 906 -15.93 3.35 -42.24
N GLN A 907 -17.03 4.11 -42.05
CA GLN A 907 -18.04 3.84 -41.00
C GLN A 907 -17.45 3.82 -39.56
N ILE A 908 -16.28 4.46 -39.36
CA ILE A 908 -15.62 4.59 -38.05
C ILE A 908 -16.14 5.85 -37.38
N GLN A 909 -16.65 5.73 -36.15
CA GLN A 909 -17.14 6.86 -35.35
C GLN A 909 -16.01 7.69 -34.76
N SER A 910 -14.98 7.01 -34.22
CA SER A 910 -13.78 7.66 -33.66
C SER A 910 -12.56 6.78 -33.79
N LEU A 911 -11.43 7.42 -34.05
CA LEU A 911 -10.11 6.80 -34.05
C LEU A 911 -9.14 7.76 -33.36
N SER A 912 -8.39 7.26 -32.38
CA SER A 912 -7.33 8.02 -31.71
C SER A 912 -6.10 7.15 -31.54
N ILE A 913 -4.92 7.73 -31.70
CA ILE A 913 -3.63 7.12 -31.34
C ILE A 913 -3.02 7.94 -30.21
N TYR A 914 -2.35 7.28 -29.29
CA TYR A 914 -1.72 7.96 -28.17
C TYR A 914 -0.38 7.36 -27.78
N GLY A 915 0.50 8.20 -27.23
CA GLY A 915 1.71 7.83 -26.54
C GLY A 915 1.64 8.29 -25.10
N ASN A 916 2.06 7.46 -24.16
CA ASN A 916 2.09 7.79 -22.75
C ASN A 916 3.41 7.34 -22.12
N ILE A 917 3.94 8.16 -21.21
CA ILE A 917 5.09 7.84 -20.36
C ILE A 917 4.67 7.99 -18.91
N GLN A 918 4.96 6.98 -18.10
CA GLN A 918 4.71 7.03 -16.65
C GLN A 918 6.01 7.05 -15.87
N ASN A 919 5.98 7.71 -14.71
CA ASN A 919 7.10 7.83 -13.78
C ASN A 919 8.37 8.33 -14.50
N LEU A 920 8.22 9.36 -15.36
CA LEU A 920 9.31 9.84 -16.22
C LEU A 920 10.52 10.27 -15.39
N PHE A 921 10.29 11.02 -14.32
CA PHE A 921 11.31 11.35 -13.33
C PHE A 921 10.71 11.57 -11.94
N THR A 922 11.53 11.39 -10.93
CA THR A 922 11.23 11.67 -9.52
C THR A 922 12.36 12.52 -8.96
N ILE A 923 12.01 13.65 -8.33
CA ILE A 923 12.94 14.50 -7.57
C ILE A 923 12.76 14.13 -6.11
N THR A 924 13.81 13.64 -5.46
CA THR A 924 13.81 13.19 -4.06
C THR A 924 15.22 13.24 -3.50
N GLY A 925 15.34 13.36 -2.18
CA GLY A 925 16.58 13.17 -1.44
C GLY A 925 16.81 11.71 -1.00
N TYR A 926 15.86 10.81 -1.24
CA TYR A 926 15.93 9.42 -0.83
C TYR A 926 16.91 8.60 -1.70
N ASP A 927 17.82 7.84 -1.07
CA ASP A 927 18.86 7.10 -1.77
C ASP A 927 18.45 5.72 -2.27
N GLY A 928 17.34 5.14 -1.80
CA GLY A 928 16.80 3.85 -2.25
C GLY A 928 16.26 3.86 -3.69
N TYR A 929 15.61 2.76 -4.10
CA TYR A 929 15.04 2.64 -5.45
C TYR A 929 13.92 3.64 -5.74
N ASP A 930 13.02 3.84 -4.79
CA ASP A 930 11.81 4.67 -4.95
C ASP A 930 11.33 5.21 -3.60
N PRO A 931 11.09 6.53 -3.46
CA PRO A 931 10.59 7.12 -2.21
C PRO A 931 9.11 6.82 -1.94
N GLU A 932 8.34 6.35 -2.93
CA GLU A 932 6.94 5.95 -2.75
C GLU A 932 6.88 4.55 -2.13
N ILE A 933 7.08 4.49 -0.82
CA ILE A 933 7.11 3.25 -0.05
C ILE A 933 5.78 3.07 0.68
N GLY A 934 5.16 1.90 0.50
CA GLY A 934 3.94 1.53 1.20
C GLY A 934 4.21 0.87 2.56
N ALA A 935 3.17 0.30 3.12
CA ALA A 935 3.25 -0.46 4.36
C ALA A 935 3.78 -1.87 4.11
N SER A 936 4.76 -2.32 4.91
CA SER A 936 5.19 -3.72 4.92
C SER A 936 4.03 -4.62 5.35
N GLY A 937 3.65 -5.59 4.53
CA GLY A 937 2.51 -6.47 4.79
C GLY A 937 1.18 -5.74 5.00
N GLN A 938 1.04 -4.49 4.51
CA GLN A 938 -0.09 -3.56 4.74
C GLN A 938 -0.30 -3.17 6.21
N SER A 939 0.70 -3.37 7.05
CA SER A 939 0.66 -2.98 8.45
C SER A 939 0.75 -1.47 8.62
N VAL A 940 -0.23 -0.87 9.25
CA VAL A 940 -0.26 0.59 9.51
C VAL A 940 0.82 1.06 10.48
N ILE A 941 1.41 0.14 11.23
CA ILE A 941 2.51 0.44 12.16
C ILE A 941 3.90 0.25 11.53
N LEU A 942 3.98 -0.25 10.29
CA LEU A 942 5.22 -0.49 9.55
C LEU A 942 5.19 0.24 8.19
N GLN A 943 4.79 1.51 8.21
CA GLN A 943 4.78 2.36 7.02
C GLN A 943 6.16 2.92 6.71
N ASN A 944 6.42 3.23 5.45
CA ASN A 944 7.64 3.86 4.96
C ASN A 944 8.93 3.14 5.39
N ILE A 945 8.91 1.80 5.41
CA ILE A 945 10.10 0.98 5.63
C ILE A 945 10.49 0.33 4.32
N ASP A 946 11.64 0.69 3.77
CA ASP A 946 12.17 0.05 2.56
C ASP A 946 12.89 -1.25 2.93
N ASN A 947 12.16 -2.35 2.81
CA ASN A 947 12.65 -3.69 3.07
C ASN A 947 12.74 -4.48 1.75
N TYR A 948 13.71 -4.11 0.88
CA TYR A 948 13.99 -4.77 -0.41
C TYR A 948 12.78 -4.86 -1.35
N ARG A 949 12.00 -3.78 -1.43
CA ARG A 949 10.79 -3.75 -2.25
C ARG A 949 11.10 -3.86 -3.74
N TYR A 950 10.22 -4.56 -4.45
CA TYR A 950 10.24 -4.56 -5.91
C TYR A 950 10.05 -3.13 -6.43
N PRO A 951 11.02 -2.57 -7.20
CA PRO A 951 11.01 -1.16 -7.56
C PRO A 951 9.88 -0.79 -8.52
N SER A 952 9.38 0.44 -8.41
CA SER A 952 8.43 1.01 -9.38
C SER A 952 9.12 1.25 -10.72
N GLN A 953 8.36 1.07 -11.82
CA GLN A 953 8.90 1.12 -13.17
C GLN A 953 8.63 2.47 -13.83
N ARG A 954 9.50 2.85 -14.76
CA ARG A 954 9.20 3.80 -15.82
C ARG A 954 8.57 3.03 -16.98
N ILE A 955 7.41 3.50 -17.46
CA ILE A 955 6.61 2.78 -18.47
C ILE A 955 6.42 3.67 -19.68
N TYR A 956 6.70 3.14 -20.87
CA TYR A 956 6.47 3.76 -22.17
C TYR A 956 5.39 2.96 -22.90
N THR A 957 4.31 3.61 -23.32
CA THR A 957 3.20 2.92 -24.01
C THR A 957 2.76 3.67 -25.25
N PHE A 958 2.33 2.90 -26.25
CA PHE A 958 1.70 3.37 -27.46
C PHE A 958 0.38 2.64 -27.65
N GLY A 959 -0.69 3.38 -27.91
CA GLY A 959 -2.02 2.80 -27.94
C GLY A 959 -2.91 3.38 -29.02
N LEU A 960 -4.00 2.64 -29.24
CA LEU A 960 -5.04 2.90 -30.24
C LEU A 960 -6.41 2.79 -29.57
N LYS A 961 -7.28 3.77 -29.82
CA LYS A 961 -8.71 3.72 -29.46
C LYS A 961 -9.54 3.83 -30.72
N LEU A 962 -10.45 2.89 -30.90
CA LEU A 962 -11.29 2.78 -32.07
C LEU A 962 -12.74 2.56 -31.66
N ALA A 963 -13.69 3.24 -32.28
CA ALA A 963 -15.12 2.98 -32.12
C ALA A 963 -15.84 2.99 -33.49
N PHE A 964 -16.74 2.02 -33.65
CA PHE A 964 -17.60 1.85 -34.84
C PHE A 964 -19.03 2.22 -34.55
#